data_47e147f6caa7fd53ff3e10127582d151
#
_entry.id   47e147f6caa7fd53ff3e10127582d151
#
_cell.length_a   1.000
_cell.length_b   1.000
_cell.length_c   1.000
_cell.angle_alpha   90.00
_cell.angle_beta   90.00
_cell.angle_gamma   90.00
#
_symmetry.space_group_name_H-M   'P 1'
#
loop_
_entity.id
_entity.type
_entity.pdbx_description
1 polymer ?
#
loop_
_entity_poly.entity_id
_entity_poly.type
_entity_poly.pdbx_seq_one_letter_code
_entity_poly.pdbx_strand_id
1 'polypeptide(L)'
;MRTEQPQMIYLKDYQAPEYLIDETHLTFELFEDHTLVHAQLVMRRNPARGAGLPALVLDGQQLELLSVSMDDIELAADDYQLGDSHLILHPTAEQFVVDTSVRIHPESNTALEGLYKSGGMFCTQCEAEGFRKITYYLDRPDVMSKFTTTVVAEQHSYPILLSNGNPIASGPDEDGRHWATWEDPFMKPAYLFALVAGDLWCVEDSFTTMSNRDVALRIYVEPENIDKCQHAMVSLKKSMRWDEETYGREYDLDIFMIVAVNDFNMGAMENKGLNIFNSSAVLARAETATDAAHQRVEAIVAHEYFHNWTGNRVTCRDWFQLSLKEGFTVFRDSQFSADMNSRTVKRIQDVAYLRTHQFAEDAGPMAHAVRPDSFIEISNFYTLTVYEKGSEVVRMIHTLLGPEGFRKGSDLYFERHDGQAVTCDDFIKAMEDANGADLTLFKRWYSQAGTPRLAVSEHYDAAQKTYSLTFAQSCPETPDKVEKLPFVIPVELGLLSAQGTEIALQLAGESVAQGTSRVLSVTEAQQTFTFVGVNEKPLPSLLRGFSAPVKLSFAYSRDQLMFLMQHDTDGFNRWDAGQQLSVQVLQELIGQHQRGEALVMDPRLIEALRSVLGNQALDQAMVAEMLSLPGEAYLTEISDVADVEAIHIARECARKQLADSLFDGLWARYQANREVSKVTPYVAEAEHFARRALQNIALSYLMLAGKPQVLAAALEQFEHSDNMTERLTALAVLVNSPYEAEKAAALASFAEHFKDNPLVMDQWFSVQAGSTLPGGLQRVRQLMEHPAFNLKNPNKVRALVGAFAGQNLINFHAADGSGYRFLADLVIQLNGFNPQIASRQLAPLTRWRKYDAARQALMKAELERIRNSGDLSSDVFEVVSKSLV
;
A
#
# COMPACT_ATOMS: atom_id res chain seq x y z
N MET A 1 -21.99 -12.66 24.93
CA MET A 1 -22.43 -11.28 24.64
C MET A 1 -21.36 -10.35 25.16
N ARG A 2 -20.59 -9.68 24.29
CA ARG A 2 -19.71 -8.59 24.73
C ARG A 2 -20.59 -7.49 25.33
N THR A 3 -20.52 -7.28 26.61
CA THR A 3 -21.28 -6.26 27.35
C THR A 3 -20.59 -4.91 27.43
N GLU A 4 -19.36 -4.80 26.93
CA GLU A 4 -18.59 -3.54 26.90
C GLU A 4 -18.35 -3.11 25.46
N GLN A 5 -18.58 -1.81 25.20
CA GLN A 5 -18.22 -1.20 23.92
C GLN A 5 -16.69 -1.22 23.76
N PRO A 6 -16.14 -1.40 22.53
CA PRO A 6 -14.72 -1.29 22.29
C PRO A 6 -14.17 0.04 22.80
N GLN A 7 -13.04 -0.01 23.53
CA GLN A 7 -12.47 1.16 24.19
C GLN A 7 -11.34 1.76 23.36
N MET A 8 -11.22 3.09 23.44
CA MET A 8 -10.12 3.85 22.83
C MET A 8 -8.82 3.62 23.60
N ILE A 9 -7.75 3.31 22.88
CA ILE A 9 -6.38 3.20 23.39
C ILE A 9 -5.63 4.47 23.03
N TYR A 10 -4.84 5.03 23.95
CA TYR A 10 -4.13 6.30 23.76
C TYR A 10 -2.62 6.15 23.91
N LEU A 11 -1.86 6.79 23.04
CA LEU A 11 -0.39 6.84 23.10
C LEU A 11 0.13 7.38 24.44
N LYS A 12 -0.55 8.40 24.98
CA LYS A 12 -0.17 9.01 26.29
C LYS A 12 -0.22 8.05 27.47
N ASP A 13 -0.98 6.96 27.33
CA ASP A 13 -1.17 5.95 28.38
C ASP A 13 -0.17 4.78 28.25
N TYR A 14 0.75 4.88 27.30
CA TYR A 14 1.80 3.87 27.13
C TYR A 14 2.61 3.69 28.41
N GLN A 15 2.79 2.45 28.80
CA GLN A 15 3.69 2.04 29.88
C GLN A 15 4.55 0.87 29.42
N ALA A 16 5.81 0.88 29.83
CA ALA A 16 6.70 -0.26 29.61
C ALA A 16 6.11 -1.53 30.25
N PRO A 17 6.35 -2.71 29.66
CA PRO A 17 5.80 -3.96 30.19
C PRO A 17 6.33 -4.26 31.60
N GLU A 18 5.51 -4.86 32.45
CA GLU A 18 5.89 -5.24 33.82
C GLU A 18 6.91 -6.40 33.84
N TYR A 19 6.80 -7.28 32.86
CA TYR A 19 7.66 -8.44 32.70
C TYR A 19 8.21 -8.50 31.26
N LEU A 20 9.31 -9.18 31.07
CA LEU A 20 9.95 -9.45 29.79
C LEU A 20 10.05 -10.96 29.60
N ILE A 21 10.15 -11.39 28.36
CA ILE A 21 10.34 -12.79 27.97
C ILE A 21 11.70 -12.90 27.29
N ASP A 22 12.63 -13.63 27.88
CA ASP A 22 13.96 -13.81 27.31
C ASP A 22 13.98 -14.93 26.25
N GLU A 23 13.30 -16.05 26.55
CA GLU A 23 13.19 -17.18 25.63
C GLU A 23 11.74 -17.66 25.53
N THR A 24 11.35 -18.02 24.32
CA THR A 24 10.04 -18.61 23.98
C THR A 24 10.26 -19.93 23.26
N HIS A 25 9.85 -21.03 23.89
CA HIS A 25 9.90 -22.36 23.31
C HIS A 25 8.47 -22.80 22.99
N LEU A 26 8.22 -23.14 21.72
CA LEU A 26 6.90 -23.53 21.22
C LEU A 26 6.95 -24.91 20.62
N THR A 27 5.95 -25.73 20.92
CA THR A 27 5.71 -26.99 20.21
C THR A 27 4.28 -27.01 19.72
N PHE A 28 4.13 -27.18 18.42
CA PHE A 28 2.84 -27.30 17.73
C PHE A 28 2.59 -28.73 17.33
N GLU A 29 1.53 -29.33 17.81
CA GLU A 29 1.03 -30.61 17.32
C GLU A 29 -0.19 -30.36 16.43
N LEU A 30 0.01 -30.44 15.12
CA LEU A 30 -1.01 -30.17 14.11
C LEU A 30 -1.86 -31.42 13.83
N PHE A 31 -3.18 -31.27 13.94
CA PHE A 31 -4.18 -32.26 13.58
C PHE A 31 -5.23 -31.64 12.66
N GLU A 32 -6.03 -32.45 12.00
CA GLU A 32 -7.02 -31.98 11.02
C GLU A 32 -8.16 -31.18 11.67
N ASP A 33 -8.53 -31.50 12.91
CA ASP A 33 -9.69 -30.96 13.63
C ASP A 33 -9.31 -30.05 14.82
N HIS A 34 -8.01 -29.92 15.12
CA HIS A 34 -7.49 -29.04 16.17
C HIS A 34 -5.97 -28.93 16.08
N THR A 35 -5.42 -28.03 16.85
CA THR A 35 -3.96 -27.93 17.09
C THR A 35 -3.70 -27.79 18.58
N LEU A 36 -2.73 -28.53 19.10
CA LEU A 36 -2.22 -28.33 20.45
C LEU A 36 -0.98 -27.44 20.39
N VAL A 37 -0.93 -26.44 21.25
CA VAL A 37 0.22 -25.54 21.37
C VAL A 37 0.75 -25.62 22.81
N HIS A 38 1.98 -26.07 22.94
CA HIS A 38 2.73 -26.05 24.18
C HIS A 38 3.73 -24.91 24.14
N ALA A 39 3.63 -24.00 25.09
CA ALA A 39 4.50 -22.84 25.19
C ALA A 39 5.22 -22.82 26.54
N GLN A 40 6.54 -22.67 26.51
CA GLN A 40 7.35 -22.39 27.67
C GLN A 40 7.98 -21.01 27.55
N LEU A 41 7.71 -20.13 28.49
CA LEU A 41 8.16 -18.73 28.51
C LEU A 41 9.15 -18.54 29.65
N VAL A 42 10.41 -18.26 29.35
CA VAL A 42 11.43 -17.87 30.33
C VAL A 42 11.30 -16.38 30.59
N MET A 43 10.82 -16.03 31.76
CA MET A 43 10.37 -14.68 32.07
C MET A 43 11.18 -14.03 33.17
N ARG A 44 11.23 -12.72 33.17
CA ARG A 44 11.83 -11.92 34.24
C ARG A 44 11.06 -10.62 34.44
N ARG A 45 11.19 -10.11 35.65
CA ARG A 45 10.71 -8.76 36.00
C ARG A 45 11.43 -7.71 35.17
N ASN A 46 10.71 -6.75 34.64
CA ASN A 46 11.32 -5.64 33.91
C ASN A 46 11.97 -4.66 34.87
N PRO A 47 13.29 -4.50 34.86
CA PRO A 47 14.00 -3.63 35.83
C PRO A 47 13.60 -2.14 35.68
N ALA A 48 13.09 -1.72 34.53
CA ALA A 48 12.61 -0.36 34.29
C ALA A 48 11.30 -0.02 35.03
N ARG A 49 10.60 -1.04 35.59
CA ARG A 49 9.30 -0.88 36.27
C ARG A 49 9.37 -0.83 37.82
N GLY A 50 10.54 -0.73 38.35
CA GLY A 50 10.73 -0.66 39.80
C GLY A 50 10.58 -1.98 40.51
N ALA A 51 10.64 -1.96 41.87
CA ALA A 51 10.54 -3.14 42.71
C ALA A 51 9.11 -3.65 42.88
N GLY A 52 8.96 -4.94 43.14
CA GLY A 52 7.70 -5.61 43.39
C GLY A 52 7.33 -6.62 42.31
N LEU A 53 6.42 -7.51 42.64
CA LEU A 53 5.94 -8.58 41.75
C LEU A 53 4.45 -8.39 41.51
N PRO A 54 4.04 -7.48 40.55
CA PRO A 54 2.63 -7.35 40.22
C PRO A 54 2.11 -8.60 39.53
N ALA A 55 0.78 -8.72 39.39
CA ALA A 55 0.19 -9.79 38.60
C ALA A 55 0.72 -9.78 37.17
N LEU A 56 1.02 -10.95 36.64
CA LEU A 56 1.36 -11.16 35.24
C LEU A 56 0.05 -11.32 34.47
N VAL A 57 -0.18 -10.45 33.50
CA VAL A 57 -1.35 -10.52 32.60
C VAL A 57 -0.88 -10.92 31.22
N LEU A 58 -1.22 -12.12 30.79
CA LEU A 58 -0.93 -12.63 29.44
C LEU A 58 -2.18 -12.47 28.57
N ASP A 59 -1.98 -11.93 27.35
CA ASP A 59 -3.03 -11.82 26.34
C ASP A 59 -3.36 -13.20 25.76
N GLY A 60 -4.63 -13.49 25.53
CA GLY A 60 -5.09 -14.73 24.93
C GLY A 60 -6.52 -14.60 24.43
N GLN A 61 -6.81 -15.03 23.21
CA GLN A 61 -8.14 -14.97 22.61
C GLN A 61 -8.48 -16.27 21.92
N GLN A 62 -9.70 -16.77 22.13
CA GLN A 62 -10.21 -18.00 21.49
C GLN A 62 -9.32 -19.22 21.76
N LEU A 63 -8.77 -19.30 22.97
CA LEU A 63 -7.92 -20.39 23.43
C LEU A 63 -8.68 -21.27 24.43
N GLU A 64 -8.54 -22.60 24.28
CA GLU A 64 -8.94 -23.56 25.32
C GLU A 64 -7.70 -23.89 26.15
N LEU A 65 -7.62 -23.39 27.37
CA LEU A 65 -6.50 -23.69 28.31
C LEU A 65 -6.64 -25.12 28.83
N LEU A 66 -5.63 -25.94 28.56
CA LEU A 66 -5.58 -27.33 29.02
C LEU A 66 -4.80 -27.48 30.32
N SER A 67 -3.67 -26.78 30.45
CA SER A 67 -2.84 -26.75 31.64
C SER A 67 -2.01 -25.47 31.69
N VAL A 68 -1.65 -25.08 32.90
CA VAL A 68 -0.70 -24.01 33.18
C VAL A 68 0.16 -24.40 34.39
N SER A 69 1.48 -24.15 34.28
CA SER A 69 2.41 -24.34 35.40
C SER A 69 3.35 -23.13 35.51
N MET A 70 3.91 -22.99 36.71
CA MET A 70 4.94 -21.99 36.99
C MET A 70 6.08 -22.67 37.74
N ASP A 71 7.30 -22.59 37.19
CA ASP A 71 8.51 -23.24 37.74
C ASP A 71 8.28 -24.75 38.01
N ASP A 72 7.73 -25.47 37.01
CA ASP A 72 7.37 -26.89 37.01
C ASP A 72 6.26 -27.26 38.03
N ILE A 73 5.58 -26.29 38.64
CA ILE A 73 4.45 -26.52 39.54
C ILE A 73 3.16 -26.24 38.79
N GLU A 74 2.36 -27.30 38.59
CA GLU A 74 1.04 -27.19 37.95
C GLU A 74 0.12 -26.36 38.87
N LEU A 75 -0.57 -25.36 38.27
CA LEU A 75 -1.47 -24.47 38.99
C LEU A 75 -2.89 -25.03 38.96
N ALA A 76 -3.55 -25.03 40.10
CA ALA A 76 -4.97 -25.35 40.20
C ALA A 76 -5.82 -24.16 39.71
N ALA A 77 -7.08 -24.42 39.37
CA ALA A 77 -7.98 -23.39 38.86
C ALA A 77 -8.17 -22.16 39.79
N ASP A 78 -7.91 -22.34 41.10
CA ASP A 78 -7.99 -21.27 42.08
C ASP A 78 -6.71 -20.43 42.19
N ASP A 79 -5.62 -20.88 41.56
CA ASP A 79 -4.29 -20.21 41.60
C ASP A 79 -4.09 -19.18 40.51
N TYR A 80 -5.00 -19.12 39.54
CA TYR A 80 -4.97 -18.16 38.44
C TYR A 80 -6.36 -17.62 38.12
N GLN A 81 -6.40 -16.55 37.31
CA GLN A 81 -7.68 -16.00 36.79
C GLN A 81 -7.69 -16.13 35.28
N LEU A 82 -8.72 -16.80 34.76
CA LEU A 82 -8.94 -16.98 33.34
C LEU A 82 -10.12 -16.11 32.89
N GLY A 83 -9.86 -15.16 32.02
CA GLY A 83 -10.87 -14.32 31.35
C GLY A 83 -11.01 -14.63 29.87
N ASP A 84 -11.91 -13.94 29.19
CA ASP A 84 -12.14 -14.10 27.73
C ASP A 84 -10.94 -13.68 26.88
N SER A 85 -10.09 -12.79 27.42
CA SER A 85 -8.97 -12.19 26.68
C SER A 85 -7.63 -12.22 27.42
N HIS A 86 -7.60 -12.75 28.67
CA HIS A 86 -6.41 -12.73 29.49
C HIS A 86 -6.31 -13.96 30.40
N LEU A 87 -5.05 -14.35 30.66
CA LEU A 87 -4.68 -15.25 31.75
C LEU A 87 -3.85 -14.44 32.76
N ILE A 88 -4.30 -14.41 34.04
CA ILE A 88 -3.65 -13.64 35.11
C ILE A 88 -2.99 -14.62 36.07
N LEU A 89 -1.67 -14.48 36.23
CA LEU A 89 -0.81 -15.28 37.11
C LEU A 89 -0.16 -14.40 38.17
N HIS A 90 0.30 -15.01 39.26
CA HIS A 90 0.92 -14.32 40.41
C HIS A 90 2.34 -14.82 40.61
N PRO A 91 3.37 -14.28 39.95
CA PRO A 91 4.76 -14.66 40.13
C PRO A 91 5.22 -14.42 41.56
N THR A 92 6.05 -15.34 42.10
CA THR A 92 6.63 -15.25 43.44
C THR A 92 8.12 -14.92 43.44
N ALA A 93 8.72 -14.85 42.22
CA ALA A 93 10.13 -14.52 42.01
C ALA A 93 10.29 -13.52 40.86
N GLU A 94 11.43 -12.83 40.77
CA GLU A 94 11.77 -11.93 39.69
C GLU A 94 12.11 -12.65 38.37
N GLN A 95 12.51 -13.90 38.43
CA GLN A 95 12.76 -14.79 37.31
C GLN A 95 11.97 -16.07 37.55
N PHE A 96 11.27 -16.51 36.53
CA PHE A 96 10.38 -17.69 36.58
C PHE A 96 10.11 -18.20 35.19
N VAL A 97 9.58 -19.41 35.11
CA VAL A 97 9.16 -20.05 33.85
C VAL A 97 7.66 -20.29 33.90
N VAL A 98 6.96 -19.94 32.82
CA VAL A 98 5.54 -20.24 32.65
C VAL A 98 5.40 -21.25 31.52
N ASP A 99 4.76 -22.39 31.80
CA ASP A 99 4.38 -23.36 30.79
C ASP A 99 2.86 -23.32 30.60
N THR A 100 2.40 -23.27 29.35
CA THR A 100 0.98 -23.39 29.02
C THR A 100 0.76 -24.43 27.94
N SER A 101 -0.35 -25.15 28.02
CA SER A 101 -0.84 -25.98 26.93
C SER A 101 -2.23 -25.52 26.56
N VAL A 102 -2.47 -25.22 25.28
CA VAL A 102 -3.74 -24.77 24.77
C VAL A 102 -4.17 -25.59 23.56
N ARG A 103 -5.50 -25.67 23.34
CA ARG A 103 -6.09 -26.17 22.10
C ARG A 103 -6.68 -25.02 21.31
N ILE A 104 -6.42 -25.00 20.01
CA ILE A 104 -6.96 -24.04 19.05
C ILE A 104 -7.53 -24.78 17.84
N HIS A 105 -8.35 -24.09 17.03
CA HIS A 105 -9.06 -24.63 15.88
C HIS A 105 -8.77 -23.88 14.58
N PRO A 106 -7.55 -24.08 13.98
CA PRO A 106 -7.17 -23.41 12.73
C PRO A 106 -8.08 -23.74 11.55
N GLU A 107 -8.67 -24.95 11.53
CA GLU A 107 -9.56 -25.42 10.47
C GLU A 107 -10.87 -24.60 10.37
N SER A 108 -11.26 -23.94 11.44
CA SER A 108 -12.48 -23.11 11.51
C SER A 108 -12.19 -21.60 11.52
N ASN A 109 -10.92 -21.21 11.49
CA ASN A 109 -10.48 -19.81 11.54
C ASN A 109 -10.68 -19.12 10.19
N THR A 110 -11.74 -18.32 10.06
CA THR A 110 -12.07 -17.54 8.85
C THR A 110 -11.64 -16.07 8.93
N ALA A 111 -11.22 -15.61 10.11
CA ALA A 111 -10.68 -14.27 10.29
C ALA A 111 -9.30 -14.11 9.66
N LEU A 112 -8.61 -15.22 9.42
CA LEU A 112 -7.26 -15.29 8.86
C LEU A 112 -6.24 -14.51 9.73
N GLU A 113 -6.40 -14.66 11.05
CA GLU A 113 -5.52 -14.11 12.08
C GLU A 113 -5.08 -15.21 13.03
N GLY A 114 -3.82 -15.20 13.45
CA GLY A 114 -3.23 -16.30 14.20
C GLY A 114 -2.90 -17.45 13.27
N LEU A 115 -3.11 -18.70 13.73
CA LEU A 115 -2.93 -19.90 12.93
C LEU A 115 -4.23 -20.28 12.23
N TYR A 116 -4.17 -20.54 10.92
CA TYR A 116 -5.34 -20.92 10.12
C TYR A 116 -4.96 -21.86 8.98
N LYS A 117 -5.93 -22.35 8.22
CA LYS A 117 -5.71 -23.18 7.02
C LYS A 117 -6.07 -22.41 5.75
N SER A 118 -5.22 -22.49 4.74
CA SER A 118 -5.46 -22.01 3.38
C SER A 118 -5.15 -23.13 2.40
N GLY A 119 -6.13 -23.56 1.61
CA GLY A 119 -5.95 -24.58 0.59
C GLY A 119 -5.44 -25.93 1.10
N GLY A 120 -5.49 -26.22 2.38
CA GLY A 120 -4.95 -27.44 2.99
C GLY A 120 -3.62 -27.25 3.71
N MET A 121 -2.91 -26.13 3.55
CA MET A 121 -1.75 -25.81 4.36
C MET A 121 -2.14 -25.04 5.62
N PHE A 122 -1.39 -25.26 6.71
CA PHE A 122 -1.39 -24.39 7.88
C PHE A 122 -0.49 -23.19 7.62
N CYS A 123 -0.94 -22.00 7.99
CA CYS A 123 -0.14 -20.78 7.93
C CYS A 123 -0.56 -19.79 9.00
N THR A 124 0.26 -18.78 9.24
CA THR A 124 0.04 -17.78 10.28
C THR A 124 -0.07 -16.36 9.72
N GLN A 125 -0.81 -15.51 10.45
CA GLN A 125 -0.72 -14.05 10.38
C GLN A 125 -0.81 -13.50 11.81
N CYS A 126 0.29 -12.96 12.30
CA CYS A 126 0.39 -12.48 13.68
C CYS A 126 0.39 -10.96 13.81
N GLU A 127 0.76 -10.21 12.81
CA GLU A 127 0.68 -8.75 12.86
C GLU A 127 -0.77 -8.27 12.69
N ALA A 128 -1.25 -7.39 13.56
CA ALA A 128 -0.59 -6.76 14.69
C ALA A 128 -0.68 -7.60 15.99
N GLU A 129 -1.83 -8.20 16.28
CA GLU A 129 -2.18 -8.83 17.56
C GLU A 129 -2.76 -10.25 17.39
N GLY A 130 -2.28 -10.96 16.35
CA GLY A 130 -2.75 -12.32 16.04
C GLY A 130 -2.09 -13.42 16.87
N PHE A 131 -0.92 -13.18 17.45
CA PHE A 131 -0.21 -14.22 18.22
C PHE A 131 -0.98 -14.65 19.47
N ARG A 132 -1.74 -13.75 20.10
CA ARG A 132 -2.63 -14.07 21.24
C ARG A 132 -3.76 -15.04 20.90
N LYS A 133 -3.99 -15.32 19.61
CA LYS A 133 -4.92 -16.35 19.15
C LYS A 133 -4.25 -17.73 18.97
N ILE A 134 -2.94 -17.81 19.23
CA ILE A 134 -2.14 -19.04 19.14
C ILE A 134 -1.84 -19.58 20.53
N THR A 135 -1.39 -18.74 21.44
CA THR A 135 -1.11 -19.09 22.84
C THR A 135 -1.14 -17.84 23.72
N TYR A 136 -1.15 -18.02 25.04
CA TYR A 136 -1.05 -16.91 26.01
C TYR A 136 0.34 -16.30 25.95
N TYR A 137 0.42 -14.95 25.82
CA TYR A 137 1.66 -14.24 25.60
C TYR A 137 1.59 -12.78 26.02
N LEU A 138 2.73 -12.13 26.22
CA LEU A 138 2.82 -10.66 26.24
C LEU A 138 2.88 -10.18 24.79
N ASP A 139 1.71 -10.09 24.16
CA ASP A 139 1.57 -9.83 22.70
C ASP A 139 1.64 -8.34 22.39
N ARG A 140 2.84 -7.80 22.54
CA ARG A 140 3.16 -6.39 22.28
C ARG A 140 4.57 -6.26 21.68
N PRO A 141 4.79 -5.25 20.81
CA PRO A 141 6.04 -5.18 20.02
C PRO A 141 7.30 -4.86 20.83
N ASP A 142 7.17 -4.30 22.02
CA ASP A 142 8.31 -4.01 22.91
C ASP A 142 8.69 -5.19 23.84
N VAL A 143 8.04 -6.33 23.71
CA VAL A 143 8.47 -7.59 24.34
C VAL A 143 9.12 -8.45 23.26
N MET A 144 10.44 -8.50 23.28
CA MET A 144 11.26 -9.24 22.33
C MET A 144 11.86 -10.46 23.00
N SER A 145 11.79 -11.61 22.31
CA SER A 145 12.22 -12.91 22.83
C SER A 145 12.98 -13.70 21.76
N LYS A 146 13.83 -14.59 22.19
CA LYS A 146 14.46 -15.61 21.34
C LYS A 146 13.50 -16.79 21.18
N PHE A 147 13.14 -17.13 19.94
CA PHE A 147 12.17 -18.18 19.64
C PHE A 147 12.83 -19.47 19.18
N THR A 148 12.40 -20.58 19.78
CA THR A 148 12.66 -21.94 19.30
C THR A 148 11.32 -22.63 19.08
N THR A 149 11.07 -23.11 17.87
CA THR A 149 9.76 -23.63 17.47
C THR A 149 9.90 -25.03 16.90
N THR A 150 9.17 -25.98 17.47
CA THR A 150 9.02 -27.35 16.94
C THR A 150 7.62 -27.50 16.38
N VAL A 151 7.54 -28.02 15.17
CA VAL A 151 6.27 -28.34 14.48
C VAL A 151 6.20 -29.84 14.25
N VAL A 152 5.11 -30.46 14.66
CA VAL A 152 4.83 -31.89 14.53
C VAL A 152 3.54 -32.07 13.71
N ALA A 153 3.59 -32.84 12.65
CA ALA A 153 2.44 -33.08 11.78
C ALA A 153 2.49 -34.45 11.11
N GLU A 154 1.39 -34.91 10.51
CA GLU A 154 1.33 -36.08 9.66
C GLU A 154 2.20 -35.87 8.41
N GLN A 155 3.15 -36.77 8.16
CA GLN A 155 4.20 -36.56 7.17
C GLN A 155 3.70 -36.57 5.73
N HIS A 156 2.67 -37.36 5.42
CA HIS A 156 2.18 -37.48 4.05
C HIS A 156 1.43 -36.23 3.61
N SER A 157 0.59 -35.67 4.50
CA SER A 157 -0.21 -34.49 4.21
C SER A 157 0.58 -33.18 4.39
N TYR A 158 1.57 -33.19 5.28
CA TYR A 158 2.38 -32.01 5.63
C TYR A 158 3.88 -32.31 5.55
N PRO A 159 4.44 -32.64 4.37
CA PRO A 159 5.85 -32.98 4.25
C PRO A 159 6.80 -31.81 4.53
N ILE A 160 6.34 -30.59 4.43
CA ILE A 160 7.11 -29.35 4.69
C ILE A 160 6.63 -28.71 5.97
N LEU A 161 7.56 -28.48 6.92
CA LEU A 161 7.34 -27.84 8.21
C LEU A 161 8.30 -26.67 8.37
N LEU A 162 7.80 -25.44 8.40
CA LEU A 162 8.59 -24.21 8.41
C LEU A 162 8.27 -23.33 9.62
N SER A 163 9.28 -22.65 10.14
CA SER A 163 9.13 -21.56 11.09
C SER A 163 10.28 -20.54 10.94
N ASN A 164 10.34 -19.56 11.84
CA ASN A 164 11.34 -18.50 11.80
C ASN A 164 12.76 -18.99 12.10
N GLY A 165 13.74 -18.34 11.50
CA GLY A 165 15.15 -18.53 11.80
C GLY A 165 15.81 -19.62 10.96
N ASN A 166 16.73 -20.37 11.54
CA ASN A 166 17.45 -21.45 10.88
C ASN A 166 16.89 -22.82 11.32
N PRO A 167 16.83 -23.81 10.42
CA PRO A 167 16.47 -25.18 10.79
C PRO A 167 17.60 -25.81 11.60
N ILE A 168 17.27 -26.40 12.77
CA ILE A 168 18.29 -26.99 13.63
C ILE A 168 18.17 -28.50 13.80
N ALA A 169 16.97 -29.06 13.68
CA ALA A 169 16.76 -30.49 13.79
C ALA A 169 15.45 -30.92 13.12
N SER A 170 15.38 -32.16 12.70
CA SER A 170 14.14 -32.78 12.20
C SER A 170 14.24 -34.29 12.30
N GLY A 171 13.10 -34.97 12.29
CA GLY A 171 13.08 -36.42 12.33
C GLY A 171 11.67 -37.01 12.22
N PRO A 172 11.58 -38.35 12.10
CA PRO A 172 10.30 -39.06 12.21
C PRO A 172 9.78 -39.03 13.63
N ASP A 173 8.47 -39.16 13.80
CA ASP A 173 7.75 -39.33 15.04
C ASP A 173 6.86 -40.58 14.93
N GLU A 174 6.17 -40.94 15.98
CA GLU A 174 5.27 -42.12 15.99
C GLU A 174 4.06 -41.88 15.05
N ASP A 175 3.40 -42.99 14.67
CA ASP A 175 2.15 -43.03 13.90
C ASP A 175 2.19 -42.27 12.54
N GLY A 176 3.34 -42.28 11.88
CA GLY A 176 3.49 -41.67 10.55
C GLY A 176 3.60 -40.13 10.60
N ARG A 177 3.85 -39.60 11.77
CA ARG A 177 4.14 -38.16 11.96
C ARG A 177 5.63 -37.89 11.82
N HIS A 178 5.98 -36.62 11.68
CA HIS A 178 7.35 -36.13 11.72
C HIS A 178 7.40 -34.75 12.36
N TRP A 179 8.60 -34.29 12.65
CA TRP A 179 8.81 -33.00 13.29
C TRP A 179 10.00 -32.26 12.69
N ALA A 180 9.99 -30.94 12.82
CA ALA A 180 11.10 -30.03 12.52
C ALA A 180 11.19 -28.96 13.58
N THR A 181 12.42 -28.63 13.99
CA THR A 181 12.71 -27.57 14.96
C THR A 181 13.52 -26.47 14.30
N TRP A 182 13.07 -25.23 14.53
CA TRP A 182 13.65 -24.00 14.04
C TRP A 182 14.08 -23.12 15.21
N GLU A 183 15.21 -22.43 15.07
CA GLU A 183 15.70 -21.46 16.05
C GLU A 183 15.96 -20.13 15.36
N ASP A 184 15.33 -19.06 15.86
CA ASP A 184 15.68 -17.69 15.48
C ASP A 184 16.69 -17.15 16.48
N PRO A 185 17.95 -16.93 16.06
CA PRO A 185 19.00 -16.46 16.97
C PRO A 185 18.81 -14.99 17.39
N PHE A 186 17.95 -14.24 16.67
CA PHE A 186 17.65 -12.85 16.98
C PHE A 186 16.39 -12.74 17.82
N MET A 187 16.41 -11.84 18.79
CA MET A 187 15.22 -11.53 19.58
C MET A 187 14.22 -10.79 18.70
N LYS A 188 12.95 -11.20 18.76
CA LYS A 188 11.85 -10.57 18.02
C LYS A 188 10.59 -10.48 18.84
N PRO A 189 9.70 -9.52 18.56
CA PRO A 189 8.35 -9.52 19.10
C PRO A 189 7.50 -10.63 18.47
N ALA A 190 6.42 -10.98 19.14
CA ALA A 190 5.53 -12.07 18.72
C ALA A 190 4.85 -11.82 17.36
N TYR A 191 4.64 -10.57 16.95
CA TYR A 191 4.00 -10.28 15.68
C TYR A 191 4.81 -10.76 14.46
N LEU A 192 6.11 -11.01 14.62
CA LEU A 192 6.99 -11.54 13.56
C LEU A 192 7.05 -13.07 13.53
N PHE A 193 6.34 -13.73 14.43
CA PHE A 193 6.26 -15.20 14.45
C PHE A 193 5.53 -15.71 13.20
N ALA A 194 6.05 -16.78 12.62
CA ALA A 194 5.41 -17.51 11.53
C ALA A 194 5.59 -19.01 11.64
N LEU A 195 4.59 -19.74 11.16
CA LEU A 195 4.58 -21.17 10.98
C LEU A 195 3.86 -21.52 9.67
N VAL A 196 4.44 -22.42 8.89
CA VAL A 196 3.80 -23.00 7.71
C VAL A 196 4.00 -24.52 7.72
N ALA A 197 2.93 -25.26 7.44
CA ALA A 197 2.98 -26.70 7.24
C ALA A 197 2.08 -27.08 6.07
N GLY A 198 2.62 -27.83 5.07
CA GLY A 198 1.84 -28.18 3.89
C GLY A 198 2.59 -29.10 2.91
N ASP A 199 1.84 -29.54 1.90
CA ASP A 199 2.41 -30.23 0.72
C ASP A 199 2.83 -29.15 -0.29
N LEU A 200 4.06 -28.68 -0.15
CA LEU A 200 4.61 -27.56 -0.92
C LEU A 200 5.82 -27.97 -1.75
N TRP A 201 5.91 -27.38 -2.92
CA TRP A 201 7.11 -27.45 -3.76
C TRP A 201 7.97 -26.21 -3.54
N CYS A 202 9.29 -26.36 -3.76
CA CYS A 202 10.26 -25.33 -3.48
C CYS A 202 11.07 -24.96 -4.72
N VAL A 203 11.19 -23.67 -5.01
CA VAL A 203 12.20 -23.11 -5.90
C VAL A 203 13.36 -22.66 -5.04
N GLU A 204 14.55 -23.18 -5.32
CA GLU A 204 15.78 -22.91 -4.58
C GLU A 204 16.76 -22.07 -5.41
N ASP A 205 17.44 -21.16 -4.75
CA ASP A 205 18.57 -20.38 -5.28
C ASP A 205 19.46 -19.96 -4.09
N SER A 206 20.48 -19.18 -4.35
CA SER A 206 21.38 -18.66 -3.33
C SER A 206 21.81 -17.23 -3.65
N PHE A 207 22.23 -16.53 -2.60
CA PHE A 207 22.83 -15.21 -2.69
C PHE A 207 24.09 -15.15 -1.83
N THR A 208 25.21 -14.72 -2.42
CA THR A 208 26.45 -14.49 -1.67
C THR A 208 26.49 -13.02 -1.25
N THR A 209 26.51 -12.79 0.06
CA THR A 209 26.48 -11.45 0.67
C THR A 209 27.81 -10.72 0.46
N MET A 210 27.83 -9.41 0.73
CA MET A 210 29.04 -8.59 0.62
C MET A 210 30.17 -9.05 1.57
N SER A 211 29.86 -9.76 2.66
CA SER A 211 30.85 -10.37 3.54
C SER A 211 31.22 -11.82 3.15
N ASN A 212 30.87 -12.23 1.93
CA ASN A 212 31.10 -13.58 1.38
C ASN A 212 30.42 -14.72 2.15
N ARG A 213 29.25 -14.47 2.69
CA ARG A 213 28.41 -15.48 3.31
C ARG A 213 27.33 -15.94 2.33
N ASP A 214 27.16 -17.24 2.17
CA ASP A 214 26.11 -17.80 1.32
C ASP A 214 24.79 -17.91 2.10
N VAL A 215 23.72 -17.38 1.48
CA VAL A 215 22.35 -17.44 1.99
C VAL A 215 21.52 -18.29 1.05
N ALA A 216 20.87 -19.32 1.59
CA ALA A 216 19.90 -20.12 0.83
C ALA A 216 18.61 -19.31 0.64
N LEU A 217 18.11 -19.27 -0.60
CA LEU A 217 16.86 -18.60 -0.95
C LEU A 217 15.84 -19.65 -1.36
N ARG A 218 14.66 -19.63 -0.76
CA ARG A 218 13.61 -20.60 -1.02
C ARG A 218 12.24 -19.95 -1.17
N ILE A 219 11.53 -20.33 -2.23
CA ILE A 219 10.13 -19.94 -2.45
C ILE A 219 9.29 -21.21 -2.46
N TYR A 220 8.41 -21.33 -1.48
CA TYR A 220 7.51 -22.45 -1.31
C TYR A 220 6.12 -22.13 -1.87
N VAL A 221 5.60 -22.99 -2.70
CA VAL A 221 4.31 -22.82 -3.38
C VAL A 221 3.57 -24.15 -3.49
N GLU A 222 2.27 -24.10 -3.71
CA GLU A 222 1.52 -25.27 -4.15
C GLU A 222 2.07 -25.78 -5.49
N PRO A 223 2.05 -27.10 -5.76
CA PRO A 223 2.72 -27.69 -6.92
C PRO A 223 2.41 -27.04 -8.27
N GLU A 224 1.16 -26.65 -8.50
CA GLU A 224 0.69 -25.98 -9.73
C GLU A 224 1.27 -24.58 -9.96
N ASN A 225 1.94 -24.02 -8.97
CA ASN A 225 2.47 -22.65 -9.02
C ASN A 225 4.00 -22.59 -9.17
N ILE A 226 4.66 -23.74 -9.30
CA ILE A 226 6.12 -23.80 -9.30
C ILE A 226 6.78 -23.02 -10.45
N ASP A 227 6.11 -22.91 -11.58
CA ASP A 227 6.58 -22.19 -12.77
C ASP A 227 6.33 -20.67 -12.75
N LYS A 228 5.79 -20.15 -11.63
CA LYS A 228 5.42 -18.74 -11.48
C LYS A 228 6.30 -17.98 -10.48
N CYS A 229 7.42 -18.59 -10.02
CA CYS A 229 8.25 -18.05 -8.94
C CYS A 229 9.51 -17.31 -9.42
N GLN A 230 9.89 -17.47 -10.69
CA GLN A 230 11.17 -16.98 -11.20
C GLN A 230 11.32 -15.46 -11.05
N HIS A 231 10.27 -14.71 -11.34
CA HIS A 231 10.30 -13.24 -11.23
C HIS A 231 10.50 -12.79 -9.78
N ALA A 232 9.83 -13.43 -8.82
CA ALA A 232 10.02 -13.15 -7.39
C ALA A 232 11.44 -13.49 -6.92
N MET A 233 12.02 -14.60 -7.38
CA MET A 233 13.39 -14.99 -7.03
C MET A 233 14.42 -13.97 -7.55
N VAL A 234 14.28 -13.55 -8.79
CA VAL A 234 15.13 -12.50 -9.38
C VAL A 234 14.98 -11.18 -8.63
N SER A 235 13.75 -10.82 -8.28
CA SER A 235 13.44 -9.60 -7.51
C SER A 235 14.07 -9.63 -6.12
N LEU A 236 14.04 -10.78 -5.43
CA LEU A 236 14.68 -10.97 -4.14
C LEU A 236 16.20 -10.75 -4.22
N LYS A 237 16.87 -11.36 -5.19
CA LYS A 237 18.31 -11.19 -5.38
C LYS A 237 18.69 -9.75 -5.71
N LYS A 238 17.90 -9.05 -6.52
CA LYS A 238 18.05 -7.62 -6.80
C LYS A 238 17.90 -6.78 -5.52
N SER A 239 16.91 -7.10 -4.69
CA SER A 239 16.64 -6.39 -3.43
C SER A 239 17.80 -6.54 -2.44
N MET A 240 18.32 -7.76 -2.29
CA MET A 240 19.47 -8.06 -1.44
C MET A 240 20.72 -7.25 -1.88
N ARG A 241 21.00 -7.26 -3.16
CA ARG A 241 22.13 -6.50 -3.75
C ARG A 241 21.97 -5.00 -3.54
N TRP A 242 20.79 -4.49 -3.84
CA TRP A 242 20.53 -3.05 -3.73
C TRP A 242 20.62 -2.54 -2.28
N ASP A 243 20.15 -3.32 -1.29
CA ASP A 243 20.25 -2.94 0.12
C ASP A 243 21.70 -2.90 0.61
N GLU A 244 22.53 -3.85 0.17
CA GLU A 244 23.96 -3.83 0.45
C GLU A 244 24.66 -2.60 -0.17
N GLU A 245 24.37 -2.30 -1.44
CA GLU A 245 24.99 -1.20 -2.16
C GLU A 245 24.52 0.18 -1.73
N THR A 246 23.22 0.33 -1.44
CA THR A 246 22.59 1.62 -1.16
C THR A 246 22.62 1.97 0.32
N TYR A 247 22.32 1.00 1.20
CA TYR A 247 22.22 1.21 2.66
C TYR A 247 23.31 0.49 3.46
N GLY A 248 24.13 -0.34 2.82
CA GLY A 248 25.17 -1.11 3.50
C GLY A 248 24.58 -2.16 4.45
N ARG A 249 23.38 -2.66 4.16
CA ARG A 249 22.67 -3.61 5.03
C ARG A 249 22.69 -5.00 4.43
N GLU A 250 23.22 -5.94 5.20
CA GLU A 250 23.38 -7.34 4.83
C GLU A 250 22.32 -8.20 5.51
N TYR A 251 21.85 -9.25 4.83
CA TYR A 251 20.95 -10.23 5.44
C TYR A 251 21.66 -11.05 6.51
N ASP A 252 20.98 -11.39 7.59
CA ASP A 252 21.56 -11.83 8.85
C ASP A 252 21.32 -13.30 9.23
N LEU A 253 20.47 -14.02 8.48
CA LEU A 253 20.25 -15.47 8.63
C LEU A 253 20.93 -16.25 7.50
N ASP A 254 20.99 -17.57 7.64
CA ASP A 254 21.57 -18.46 6.61
C ASP A 254 20.54 -18.85 5.53
N ILE A 255 19.27 -18.55 5.78
CA ILE A 255 18.17 -18.86 4.88
C ILE A 255 17.15 -17.72 4.83
N PHE A 256 16.63 -17.45 3.64
CA PHE A 256 15.49 -16.57 3.42
C PHE A 256 14.39 -17.34 2.70
N MET A 257 13.19 -17.38 3.29
CA MET A 257 12.06 -18.14 2.79
C MET A 257 10.89 -17.24 2.46
N ILE A 258 10.20 -17.53 1.38
CA ILE A 258 8.91 -16.96 0.98
C ILE A 258 7.92 -18.11 0.81
N VAL A 259 6.70 -17.94 1.34
CA VAL A 259 5.60 -18.89 1.12
C VAL A 259 4.43 -18.14 0.49
N ALA A 260 3.90 -18.66 -0.63
CA ALA A 260 2.70 -18.12 -1.26
C ALA A 260 1.44 -18.75 -0.65
N VAL A 261 0.50 -17.91 -0.27
CA VAL A 261 -0.76 -18.29 0.37
C VAL A 261 -1.94 -17.67 -0.38
N ASN A 262 -2.98 -18.45 -0.65
CA ASN A 262 -4.13 -18.00 -1.44
C ASN A 262 -5.14 -17.20 -0.60
N ASP A 263 -5.30 -17.52 0.69
CA ASP A 263 -6.21 -16.84 1.61
C ASP A 263 -5.40 -15.98 2.58
N PHE A 264 -5.30 -14.69 2.29
CA PHE A 264 -4.47 -13.76 3.05
C PHE A 264 -5.09 -12.36 3.05
N ASN A 265 -5.22 -11.75 4.23
CA ASN A 265 -5.84 -10.43 4.35
C ASN A 265 -4.98 -9.30 3.78
N MET A 266 -3.67 -9.47 3.76
CA MET A 266 -2.68 -8.47 3.35
C MET A 266 -2.07 -8.79 1.97
N GLY A 267 -1.12 -7.96 1.55
CA GLY A 267 -0.25 -8.24 0.39
C GLY A 267 0.85 -9.23 0.74
N ALA A 268 1.58 -8.98 1.79
CA ALA A 268 2.63 -9.85 2.32
C ALA A 268 2.92 -9.51 3.79
N MET A 269 3.81 -10.30 4.42
CA MET A 269 4.24 -10.12 5.81
C MET A 269 5.72 -10.48 5.95
N GLU A 270 6.45 -9.60 6.62
CA GLU A 270 7.90 -9.64 6.83
C GLU A 270 8.36 -10.58 7.94
N ASN A 271 7.62 -11.58 8.34
CA ASN A 271 8.01 -12.52 9.42
C ASN A 271 9.47 -12.94 9.28
N LYS A 272 10.25 -12.82 10.36
CA LYS A 272 11.70 -13.01 10.34
C LYS A 272 12.09 -14.35 9.70
N GLY A 273 12.80 -14.29 8.58
CA GLY A 273 13.30 -15.47 7.85
C GLY A 273 12.25 -16.28 7.10
N LEU A 274 10.96 -16.04 7.32
CA LEU A 274 9.83 -16.75 6.71
C LEU A 274 8.73 -15.77 6.32
N ASN A 275 8.93 -15.07 5.22
CA ASN A 275 7.92 -14.15 4.71
C ASN A 275 6.72 -14.92 4.15
N ILE A 276 5.52 -14.49 4.48
CA ILE A 276 4.29 -15.05 3.93
C ILE A 276 3.67 -14.03 2.99
N PHE A 277 3.42 -14.45 1.75
CA PHE A 277 2.92 -13.60 0.67
C PHE A 277 1.54 -14.07 0.23
N ASN A 278 0.63 -13.13 0.07
CA ASN A 278 -0.52 -13.37 -0.79
C ASN A 278 -0.02 -13.85 -2.16
N SER A 279 -0.58 -14.92 -2.69
CA SER A 279 -0.15 -15.47 -3.98
C SER A 279 -0.16 -14.43 -5.10
N SER A 280 -1.06 -13.44 -5.05
CA SER A 280 -1.10 -12.31 -5.99
C SER A 280 0.12 -11.38 -5.92
N ALA A 281 0.91 -11.46 -4.85
CA ALA A 281 2.07 -10.60 -4.61
C ALA A 281 3.42 -11.30 -4.90
N VAL A 282 3.40 -12.56 -5.29
CA VAL A 282 4.62 -13.35 -5.54
C VAL A 282 4.57 -14.14 -6.84
N LEU A 283 3.40 -14.62 -7.25
CA LEU A 283 3.26 -15.44 -8.45
C LEU A 283 3.12 -14.58 -9.71
N ALA A 284 4.03 -14.73 -10.66
CA ALA A 284 3.98 -13.99 -11.91
C ALA A 284 4.67 -14.76 -13.04
N ARG A 285 4.01 -14.83 -14.18
CA ARG A 285 4.58 -15.18 -15.49
C ARG A 285 3.84 -14.43 -16.59
N ALA A 286 4.42 -14.37 -17.79
CA ALA A 286 3.90 -13.57 -18.90
C ALA A 286 2.41 -13.78 -19.16
N GLU A 287 1.94 -15.02 -19.18
CA GLU A 287 0.56 -15.38 -19.55
C GLU A 287 -0.45 -15.12 -18.44
N THR A 288 -0.03 -14.98 -17.19
CA THR A 288 -0.92 -14.90 -16.02
C THR A 288 -0.87 -13.59 -15.27
N ALA A 289 0.19 -12.80 -15.45
CA ALA A 289 0.39 -11.54 -14.74
C ALA A 289 0.71 -10.40 -15.70
N THR A 290 0.10 -9.24 -15.45
CA THR A 290 0.36 -8.02 -16.20
C THR A 290 1.71 -7.41 -15.86
N ASP A 291 2.19 -6.46 -16.66
CA ASP A 291 3.38 -5.67 -16.36
C ASP A 291 3.28 -4.97 -15.01
N ALA A 292 2.10 -4.42 -14.69
CA ALA A 292 1.83 -3.82 -13.39
C ALA A 292 1.94 -4.85 -12.25
N ALA A 293 1.46 -6.08 -12.47
CA ALA A 293 1.60 -7.16 -11.49
C ALA A 293 3.06 -7.59 -11.33
N HIS A 294 3.85 -7.66 -12.41
CA HIS A 294 5.29 -7.93 -12.31
C HIS A 294 6.03 -6.85 -11.51
N GLN A 295 5.75 -5.57 -11.78
CA GLN A 295 6.33 -4.46 -11.03
C GLN A 295 5.89 -4.47 -9.56
N ARG A 296 4.63 -4.83 -9.29
CA ARG A 296 4.11 -4.98 -7.93
C ARG A 296 4.80 -6.12 -7.17
N VAL A 297 5.02 -7.26 -7.79
CA VAL A 297 5.78 -8.38 -7.20
C VAL A 297 7.19 -7.94 -6.85
N GLU A 298 7.90 -7.27 -7.78
CA GLU A 298 9.24 -6.74 -7.54
C GLU A 298 9.26 -5.77 -6.34
N ALA A 299 8.30 -4.87 -6.25
CA ALA A 299 8.20 -3.88 -5.17
C ALA A 299 7.88 -4.52 -3.83
N ILE A 300 6.95 -5.49 -3.76
CA ILE A 300 6.55 -6.13 -2.50
C ILE A 300 7.66 -7.08 -2.00
N VAL A 301 8.29 -7.84 -2.88
CA VAL A 301 9.45 -8.66 -2.49
C VAL A 301 10.54 -7.78 -1.88
N ALA A 302 10.83 -6.63 -2.47
CA ALA A 302 11.75 -5.64 -1.93
C ALA A 302 11.29 -5.09 -0.58
N HIS A 303 10.02 -4.70 -0.46
CA HIS A 303 9.43 -4.17 0.76
C HIS A 303 9.63 -5.14 1.93
N GLU A 304 9.22 -6.38 1.78
CA GLU A 304 9.35 -7.39 2.85
C GLU A 304 10.80 -7.74 3.16
N TYR A 305 11.66 -7.80 2.14
CA TYR A 305 13.09 -7.98 2.38
C TYR A 305 13.70 -6.80 3.15
N PHE A 306 13.35 -5.57 2.81
CA PHE A 306 13.89 -4.38 3.48
C PHE A 306 13.44 -4.25 4.93
N HIS A 307 12.30 -4.81 5.27
CA HIS A 307 11.85 -4.91 6.66
C HIS A 307 12.81 -5.69 7.55
N ASN A 308 13.70 -6.51 7.00
CA ASN A 308 14.67 -7.23 7.84
C ASN A 308 15.47 -6.28 8.75
N TRP A 309 15.83 -5.10 8.24
CA TRP A 309 16.46 -4.03 9.02
C TRP A 309 15.45 -2.99 9.52
N THR A 310 14.55 -2.53 8.69
CA THR A 310 13.56 -1.50 9.03
C THR A 310 12.23 -2.11 9.45
N GLY A 311 12.23 -2.79 10.59
CA GLY A 311 11.07 -3.47 11.16
C GLY A 311 11.44 -4.66 12.04
N ASN A 312 12.38 -5.51 11.60
CA ASN A 312 12.75 -6.72 12.33
C ASN A 312 13.94 -6.51 13.25
N ARG A 313 15.09 -6.05 12.72
CA ARG A 313 16.27 -5.73 13.54
C ARG A 313 16.04 -4.51 14.43
N VAL A 314 15.41 -3.49 13.89
CA VAL A 314 14.90 -2.33 14.64
C VAL A 314 13.39 -2.32 14.49
N THR A 315 12.65 -2.45 15.58
CA THR A 315 11.20 -2.58 15.57
C THR A 315 10.50 -1.44 16.32
N CYS A 316 9.17 -1.45 16.32
CA CYS A 316 8.34 -0.43 16.96
C CYS A 316 8.19 -0.71 18.46
N ARG A 317 8.27 0.33 19.30
CA ARG A 317 7.98 0.24 20.73
C ARG A 317 6.52 -0.10 21.01
N ASP A 318 5.62 0.49 20.23
CA ASP A 318 4.18 0.31 20.33
C ASP A 318 3.54 0.53 18.95
N TRP A 319 2.27 0.18 18.80
CA TRP A 319 1.60 0.24 17.49
C TRP A 319 1.31 1.67 17.00
N PHE A 320 1.38 2.68 17.85
CA PHE A 320 1.34 4.08 17.40
C PHE A 320 2.55 4.44 16.53
N GLN A 321 3.66 3.74 16.72
CA GLN A 321 4.91 3.93 15.97
C GLN A 321 4.94 3.18 14.63
N LEU A 322 3.85 2.62 14.16
CA LEU A 322 3.79 1.75 12.97
C LEU A 322 4.50 2.34 11.75
N SER A 323 4.36 3.64 11.50
CA SER A 323 5.03 4.33 10.38
C SER A 323 6.55 4.36 10.49
N LEU A 324 7.11 4.13 11.69
CA LEU A 324 8.56 4.00 11.87
C LEU A 324 9.12 2.90 10.97
N LYS A 325 8.45 1.75 10.93
CA LYS A 325 8.84 0.67 10.03
C LYS A 325 8.23 0.83 8.64
N GLU A 326 6.93 1.11 8.53
CA GLU A 326 6.22 1.11 7.25
C GLU A 326 6.60 2.32 6.37
N GLY A 327 6.61 3.52 6.91
CA GLY A 327 6.98 4.72 6.17
C GLY A 327 8.42 4.66 5.64
N PHE A 328 9.36 4.19 6.46
CA PHE A 328 10.74 4.03 6.05
C PHE A 328 10.91 2.90 5.02
N THR A 329 10.22 1.79 5.20
CA THR A 329 10.30 0.66 4.26
C THR A 329 9.63 1.00 2.91
N VAL A 330 8.49 1.66 2.89
CA VAL A 330 7.86 2.15 1.63
C VAL A 330 8.78 3.15 0.92
N PHE A 331 9.44 4.04 1.65
CA PHE A 331 10.42 4.94 1.04
C PHE A 331 11.57 4.16 0.37
N ARG A 332 12.08 3.12 1.03
CA ARG A 332 13.16 2.28 0.50
C ARG A 332 12.70 1.45 -0.71
N ASP A 333 11.52 0.85 -0.66
CA ASP A 333 10.99 0.08 -1.80
C ASP A 333 10.68 0.98 -3.00
N SER A 334 10.22 2.20 -2.77
CA SER A 334 10.01 3.21 -3.82
C SER A 334 11.32 3.64 -4.48
N GLN A 335 12.39 3.86 -3.70
CA GLN A 335 13.73 4.12 -4.24
C GLN A 335 14.23 2.94 -5.08
N PHE A 336 14.08 1.72 -4.58
CA PHE A 336 14.46 0.50 -5.27
C PHE A 336 13.70 0.35 -6.60
N SER A 337 12.40 0.49 -6.59
CA SER A 337 11.58 0.39 -7.80
C SER A 337 11.94 1.47 -8.84
N ALA A 338 12.25 2.67 -8.37
CA ALA A 338 12.74 3.76 -9.23
C ALA A 338 14.09 3.42 -9.90
N ASP A 339 15.01 2.81 -9.13
CA ASP A 339 16.32 2.40 -9.64
C ASP A 339 16.23 1.21 -10.60
N MET A 340 15.30 0.29 -10.37
CA MET A 340 15.10 -0.89 -11.24
C MET A 340 14.36 -0.57 -12.54
N ASN A 341 13.54 0.50 -12.55
CA ASN A 341 12.67 0.85 -13.68
C ASN A 341 12.93 2.31 -14.13
N SER A 342 11.92 3.16 -14.06
CA SER A 342 12.00 4.58 -14.40
C SER A 342 11.73 5.44 -13.17
N ARG A 343 12.70 6.27 -12.77
CA ARG A 343 12.56 7.16 -11.60
C ARG A 343 11.40 8.15 -11.79
N THR A 344 11.28 8.73 -12.97
CA THR A 344 10.23 9.70 -13.28
C THR A 344 8.85 9.05 -13.28
N VAL A 345 8.71 7.91 -13.97
CA VAL A 345 7.42 7.20 -14.06
C VAL A 345 7.00 6.66 -12.70
N LYS A 346 7.93 6.07 -11.94
CA LYS A 346 7.63 5.61 -10.56
C LYS A 346 7.16 6.77 -9.68
N ARG A 347 7.83 7.93 -9.76
CA ARG A 347 7.40 9.11 -8.98
C ARG A 347 6.01 9.60 -9.38
N ILE A 348 5.72 9.63 -10.68
CA ILE A 348 4.38 9.98 -11.19
C ILE A 348 3.32 9.05 -10.60
N GLN A 349 3.56 7.75 -10.64
CA GLN A 349 2.60 6.75 -10.15
C GLN A 349 2.40 6.85 -8.64
N ASP A 350 3.46 7.00 -7.86
CA ASP A 350 3.38 7.17 -6.40
C ASP A 350 2.58 8.42 -6.03
N VAL A 351 2.85 9.54 -6.69
CA VAL A 351 2.16 10.80 -6.41
C VAL A 351 0.70 10.77 -6.88
N ALA A 352 0.42 10.18 -8.04
CA ALA A 352 -0.95 10.01 -8.51
C ALA A 352 -1.78 9.19 -7.52
N TYR A 353 -1.22 8.12 -6.99
CA TYR A 353 -1.85 7.28 -5.97
C TYR A 353 -2.06 8.03 -4.65
N LEU A 354 -1.03 8.73 -4.16
CA LEU A 354 -1.10 9.54 -2.95
C LEU A 354 -2.19 10.61 -3.04
N ARG A 355 -2.19 11.41 -4.12
CA ARG A 355 -3.16 12.49 -4.34
C ARG A 355 -4.59 11.99 -4.46
N THR A 356 -4.79 10.83 -5.08
CA THR A 356 -6.12 10.28 -5.30
C THR A 356 -6.69 9.64 -4.04
N HIS A 357 -5.88 8.85 -3.32
CA HIS A 357 -6.38 7.99 -2.26
C HIS A 357 -5.98 8.45 -0.86
N GLN A 358 -4.72 8.81 -0.64
CA GLN A 358 -4.26 9.25 0.67
C GLN A 358 -4.80 10.65 1.04
N PHE A 359 -4.84 11.58 0.08
CA PHE A 359 -5.44 12.89 0.31
C PHE A 359 -6.94 12.77 0.64
N ALA A 360 -7.62 11.81 0.04
CA ALA A 360 -9.00 11.47 0.38
C ALA A 360 -9.14 10.93 1.81
N GLU A 361 -8.23 10.07 2.25
CA GLU A 361 -8.18 9.56 3.62
C GLU A 361 -7.91 10.70 4.63
N ASP A 362 -6.98 11.58 4.31
CA ASP A 362 -6.62 12.75 5.14
C ASP A 362 -7.75 13.80 5.26
N ALA A 363 -8.67 13.81 4.31
CA ALA A 363 -9.85 14.68 4.29
C ALA A 363 -11.12 13.99 4.82
N GLY A 364 -11.03 12.72 5.20
CA GLY A 364 -12.15 11.88 5.62
C GLY A 364 -12.31 11.77 7.14
N PRO A 365 -13.32 11.02 7.58
CA PRO A 365 -13.62 10.83 9.01
C PRO A 365 -12.59 9.99 9.77
N MET A 366 -11.79 9.20 9.05
CA MET A 366 -10.70 8.40 9.60
C MET A 366 -9.35 9.12 9.56
N ALA A 367 -9.31 10.40 9.19
CA ALA A 367 -8.08 11.18 9.15
C ALA A 367 -7.33 11.11 10.49
N HIS A 368 -6.05 10.87 10.43
CA HIS A 368 -5.18 10.74 11.59
C HIS A 368 -3.76 11.18 11.24
N ALA A 369 -2.94 11.45 12.25
CA ALA A 369 -1.53 11.73 12.05
C ALA A 369 -0.78 10.49 11.54
N VAL A 370 0.37 10.68 10.94
CA VAL A 370 1.28 9.58 10.52
C VAL A 370 1.66 8.71 11.73
N ARG A 371 1.89 9.35 12.89
CA ARG A 371 1.93 8.69 14.19
C ARG A 371 0.61 9.02 14.91
N PRO A 372 -0.40 8.16 14.83
CA PRO A 372 -1.66 8.39 15.53
C PRO A 372 -1.44 8.51 17.04
N ASP A 373 -2.35 9.15 17.73
CA ASP A 373 -2.34 9.25 19.20
C ASP A 373 -3.40 8.39 19.88
N SER A 374 -4.31 7.80 19.09
CA SER A 374 -5.40 6.97 19.60
C SER A 374 -5.93 6.02 18.52
N PHE A 375 -6.41 4.85 18.93
CA PHE A 375 -7.14 3.90 18.11
C PHE A 375 -8.06 3.02 18.97
N ILE A 376 -9.08 2.44 18.36
CA ILE A 376 -9.88 1.34 18.96
C ILE A 376 -9.33 0.00 18.49
N GLU A 377 -9.12 -0.15 17.18
CA GLU A 377 -8.61 -1.38 16.56
C GLU A 377 -7.42 -1.04 15.68
N ILE A 378 -6.25 -1.57 16.04
CA ILE A 378 -5.01 -1.24 15.34
C ILE A 378 -5.00 -1.67 13.87
N SER A 379 -5.69 -2.74 13.51
CA SER A 379 -5.77 -3.20 12.11
C SER A 379 -6.40 -2.18 11.16
N ASN A 380 -7.20 -1.23 11.68
CA ASN A 380 -7.73 -0.11 10.92
C ASN A 380 -6.70 0.98 10.60
N PHE A 381 -5.51 0.94 11.20
CA PHE A 381 -4.46 1.95 11.04
C PHE A 381 -3.30 1.50 10.15
N TYR A 382 -3.45 0.38 9.46
CA TYR A 382 -2.63 0.00 8.30
C TYR A 382 -3.12 0.78 7.07
N THR A 383 -2.89 2.08 7.09
CA THR A 383 -3.52 3.08 6.22
C THR A 383 -2.54 3.68 5.23
N LEU A 384 -3.05 4.32 4.19
CA LEU A 384 -2.23 5.09 3.26
C LEU A 384 -1.50 6.26 3.95
N THR A 385 -2.06 6.78 5.02
CA THR A 385 -1.40 7.82 5.83
C THR A 385 -0.14 7.26 6.51
N VAL A 386 -0.23 6.11 7.13
CA VAL A 386 0.92 5.46 7.81
C VAL A 386 1.99 5.02 6.79
N TYR A 387 1.58 4.44 5.66
CA TYR A 387 2.47 3.88 4.63
C TYR A 387 2.95 4.94 3.65
N GLU A 388 2.04 5.50 2.85
CA GLU A 388 2.38 6.36 1.72
C GLU A 388 2.76 7.79 2.16
N LYS A 389 1.94 8.42 3.00
CA LYS A 389 2.32 9.72 3.58
C LYS A 389 3.51 9.58 4.52
N GLY A 390 3.61 8.47 5.28
CA GLY A 390 4.80 8.15 6.07
C GLY A 390 6.06 8.10 5.23
N SER A 391 6.01 7.48 4.06
CA SER A 391 7.09 7.47 3.07
C SER A 391 7.44 8.89 2.57
N GLU A 392 6.45 9.72 2.31
CA GLU A 392 6.66 11.12 1.91
C GLU A 392 7.34 11.94 3.03
N VAL A 393 7.01 11.67 4.29
CA VAL A 393 7.69 12.29 5.43
C VAL A 393 9.17 11.91 5.46
N VAL A 394 9.49 10.65 5.27
CA VAL A 394 10.89 10.17 5.17
C VAL A 394 11.58 10.80 3.95
N ARG A 395 10.89 10.89 2.81
CA ARG A 395 11.40 11.54 1.60
C ARG A 395 11.74 13.01 1.83
N MET A 396 10.92 13.74 2.57
CA MET A 396 11.22 15.14 2.92
C MET A 396 12.50 15.26 3.76
N ILE A 397 12.74 14.34 4.70
CA ILE A 397 13.99 14.30 5.46
C ILE A 397 15.17 14.07 4.51
N HIS A 398 15.05 13.15 3.58
CA HIS A 398 16.05 12.89 2.55
C HIS A 398 16.30 14.14 1.69
N THR A 399 15.26 14.87 1.31
CA THR A 399 15.37 16.12 0.55
C THR A 399 16.09 17.21 1.35
N LEU A 400 15.76 17.35 2.65
CA LEU A 400 16.34 18.39 3.53
C LEU A 400 17.82 18.12 3.87
N LEU A 401 18.20 16.85 4.10
CA LEU A 401 19.55 16.47 4.50
C LEU A 401 20.45 16.11 3.30
N GLY A 402 19.87 15.91 2.13
CA GLY A 402 20.53 15.33 0.97
C GLY A 402 20.84 13.84 1.12
N PRO A 403 21.20 13.14 0.03
CA PRO A 403 21.40 11.69 0.05
C PRO A 403 22.51 11.23 1.01
N GLU A 404 23.61 11.96 1.10
CA GLU A 404 24.72 11.64 2.00
C GLU A 404 24.34 11.84 3.47
N GLY A 405 23.64 12.93 3.78
CA GLY A 405 23.16 13.22 5.13
C GLY A 405 22.12 12.20 5.61
N PHE A 406 21.21 11.82 4.73
CA PHE A 406 20.22 10.79 5.01
C PHE A 406 20.88 9.42 5.25
N ARG A 407 21.88 9.05 4.44
CA ARG A 407 22.63 7.80 4.64
C ARG A 407 23.35 7.80 5.99
N LYS A 408 24.00 8.89 6.38
CA LYS A 408 24.66 9.02 7.70
C LYS A 408 23.66 8.86 8.84
N GLY A 409 22.49 9.49 8.71
CA GLY A 409 21.41 9.37 9.69
C GLY A 409 20.87 7.94 9.80
N SER A 410 20.68 7.26 8.67
CA SER A 410 20.23 5.87 8.61
C SER A 410 21.26 4.93 9.26
N ASP A 411 22.54 5.09 8.96
CA ASP A 411 23.59 4.28 9.55
C ASP A 411 23.63 4.45 11.07
N LEU A 412 23.52 5.68 11.58
CA LEU A 412 23.48 5.95 13.03
C LEU A 412 22.23 5.36 13.69
N TYR A 413 21.09 5.41 13.01
CA TYR A 413 19.84 4.79 13.48
C TYR A 413 20.00 3.28 13.68
N PHE A 414 20.56 2.58 12.70
CA PHE A 414 20.80 1.14 12.80
C PHE A 414 21.87 0.81 13.85
N GLU A 415 22.96 1.55 13.89
CA GLU A 415 24.02 1.33 14.89
C GLU A 415 23.52 1.53 16.32
N ARG A 416 22.69 2.56 16.55
CA ARG A 416 22.19 2.93 17.88
C ARG A 416 21.09 2.00 18.38
N HIS A 417 20.25 1.51 17.46
CA HIS A 417 18.98 0.87 17.81
C HIS A 417 18.85 -0.59 17.38
N ASP A 418 19.89 -1.19 16.86
CA ASP A 418 19.89 -2.61 16.49
C ASP A 418 19.47 -3.48 17.68
N GLY A 419 18.48 -4.37 17.48
CA GLY A 419 17.92 -5.22 18.52
C GLY A 419 16.99 -4.51 19.51
N GLN A 420 16.50 -3.31 19.18
CA GLN A 420 15.63 -2.52 20.04
C GLN A 420 14.27 -2.26 19.42
N ALA A 421 13.28 -2.00 20.29
CA ALA A 421 11.96 -1.51 19.96
C ALA A 421 11.90 0.00 20.27
N VAL A 422 11.74 0.84 19.26
CA VAL A 422 11.96 2.29 19.36
C VAL A 422 10.81 3.10 18.78
N THR A 423 10.95 4.43 18.77
CA THR A 423 9.90 5.38 18.37
C THR A 423 10.29 6.17 17.11
N CYS A 424 9.30 6.82 16.50
CA CYS A 424 9.55 7.77 15.41
C CYS A 424 10.50 8.91 15.87
N ASP A 425 10.41 9.34 17.12
CA ASP A 425 11.31 10.36 17.66
C ASP A 425 12.77 9.88 17.71
N ASP A 426 13.02 8.61 17.99
CA ASP A 426 14.38 8.02 17.98
C ASP A 426 14.97 8.04 16.56
N PHE A 427 14.16 7.76 15.54
CA PHE A 427 14.57 7.89 14.14
C PHE A 427 14.94 9.32 13.77
N ILE A 428 14.09 10.29 14.11
CA ILE A 428 14.37 11.71 13.88
C ILE A 428 15.66 12.14 14.62
N LYS A 429 15.83 11.70 15.86
CA LYS A 429 17.01 12.04 16.66
C LYS A 429 18.30 11.51 16.04
N ALA A 430 18.29 10.32 15.46
CA ALA A 430 19.43 9.79 14.73
C ALA A 430 19.76 10.65 13.50
N MET A 431 18.74 11.12 12.76
CA MET A 431 18.93 12.02 11.63
C MET A 431 19.51 13.38 12.04
N GLU A 432 19.02 13.95 13.14
CA GLU A 432 19.55 15.19 13.72
C GLU A 432 21.02 15.06 14.14
N ASP A 433 21.31 14.05 14.95
CA ASP A 433 22.63 13.87 15.54
C ASP A 433 23.70 13.59 14.49
N ALA A 434 23.40 12.79 13.48
CA ALA A 434 24.35 12.47 12.42
C ALA A 434 24.69 13.68 11.53
N ASN A 435 23.82 14.68 11.46
CA ASN A 435 23.93 15.81 10.55
C ASN A 435 24.09 17.17 11.23
N GLY A 436 24.00 17.23 12.56
CA GLY A 436 23.95 18.50 13.29
C GLY A 436 22.76 19.36 12.88
N ALA A 437 21.64 18.74 12.50
CA ALA A 437 20.43 19.39 12.04
C ALA A 437 19.41 19.51 13.16
N ASP A 438 18.55 20.52 13.07
CA ASP A 438 17.39 20.68 13.95
C ASP A 438 16.10 20.33 13.16
N LEU A 439 15.49 19.23 13.51
CA LEU A 439 14.23 18.74 12.95
C LEU A 439 13.05 18.89 13.92
N THR A 440 13.19 19.69 14.97
CA THR A 440 12.16 19.83 16.00
C THR A 440 10.82 20.27 15.42
N LEU A 441 10.78 21.29 14.56
CA LEU A 441 9.56 21.72 13.90
C LEU A 441 9.07 20.71 12.86
N PHE A 442 9.96 19.97 12.24
CA PHE A 442 9.63 18.94 11.26
C PHE A 442 8.81 17.80 11.87
N LYS A 443 8.94 17.51 13.15
CA LYS A 443 8.16 16.47 13.86
C LYS A 443 6.65 16.67 13.77
N ARG A 444 6.17 17.87 13.43
CA ARG A 444 4.75 18.11 13.18
C ARG A 444 4.18 17.22 12.08
N TRP A 445 4.98 16.80 11.11
CA TRP A 445 4.57 15.83 10.09
C TRP A 445 4.16 14.47 10.67
N TYR A 446 4.73 14.08 11.81
CA TYR A 446 4.34 12.87 12.51
C TYR A 446 3.13 13.06 13.43
N SER A 447 2.96 14.21 14.04
CA SER A 447 1.98 14.41 15.10
C SER A 447 0.73 15.17 14.68
N GLN A 448 0.72 15.82 13.51
CA GLN A 448 -0.39 16.64 13.03
C GLN A 448 -1.04 16.03 11.80
N ALA A 449 -2.34 15.74 11.89
CA ALA A 449 -3.14 15.21 10.79
C ALA A 449 -3.49 16.28 9.75
N GLY A 450 -3.87 15.83 8.56
CA GLY A 450 -4.39 16.67 7.49
C GLY A 450 -3.35 16.97 6.41
N THR A 451 -3.83 17.33 5.24
CA THR A 451 -3.01 17.70 4.08
C THR A 451 -2.87 19.23 4.01
N PRO A 452 -1.65 19.78 4.12
CA PRO A 452 -1.43 21.21 4.00
C PRO A 452 -1.81 21.75 2.61
N ARG A 453 -2.33 22.95 2.57
CA ARG A 453 -2.52 23.75 1.36
C ARG A 453 -1.43 24.79 1.28
N LEU A 454 -0.81 24.93 0.12
CA LEU A 454 0.26 25.89 -0.12
C LEU A 454 -0.12 26.78 -1.30
N ALA A 455 -0.59 27.99 -1.00
CA ALA A 455 -0.91 29.01 -1.99
C ALA A 455 0.34 29.82 -2.31
N VAL A 456 0.64 29.99 -3.59
CA VAL A 456 1.83 30.71 -4.05
C VAL A 456 1.42 31.89 -4.92
N SER A 457 1.99 33.05 -4.63
CA SER A 457 1.87 34.25 -5.44
C SER A 457 3.23 34.79 -5.85
N GLU A 458 3.28 35.48 -6.99
CA GLU A 458 4.53 36.00 -7.56
C GLU A 458 4.52 37.54 -7.67
N HIS A 459 5.70 38.14 -7.59
CA HIS A 459 5.92 39.54 -7.93
C HIS A 459 7.26 39.70 -8.66
N TYR A 460 7.24 40.34 -9.82
CA TYR A 460 8.44 40.67 -10.60
C TYR A 460 8.65 42.18 -10.68
N ASP A 461 9.84 42.61 -10.24
CA ASP A 461 10.29 44.00 -10.38
C ASP A 461 11.38 44.10 -11.44
N ALA A 462 11.03 44.56 -12.63
CA ALA A 462 11.94 44.70 -13.77
C ALA A 462 13.02 45.74 -13.53
N ALA A 463 12.77 46.75 -12.72
CA ALA A 463 13.74 47.82 -12.46
C ALA A 463 14.85 47.33 -11.51
N GLN A 464 14.48 46.54 -10.51
CA GLN A 464 15.41 45.94 -9.55
C GLN A 464 15.92 44.58 -9.98
N LYS A 465 15.37 44.02 -11.06
CA LYS A 465 15.66 42.65 -11.54
C LYS A 465 15.46 41.60 -10.42
N THR A 466 14.37 41.74 -9.69
CA THR A 466 14.01 40.83 -8.60
C THR A 466 12.71 40.08 -8.91
N TYR A 467 12.67 38.82 -8.48
CA TYR A 467 11.49 37.99 -8.56
C TYR A 467 11.19 37.41 -7.19
N SER A 468 10.01 37.68 -6.66
CA SER A 468 9.60 37.21 -5.33
C SER A 468 8.47 36.19 -5.44
N LEU A 469 8.59 35.12 -4.65
CA LEU A 469 7.54 34.14 -4.42
C LEU A 469 7.10 34.19 -2.97
N THR A 470 5.80 34.40 -2.73
CA THR A 470 5.20 34.36 -1.42
C THR A 470 4.39 33.10 -1.25
N PHE A 471 4.74 32.31 -0.24
CA PHE A 471 4.10 31.05 0.12
C PHE A 471 3.21 31.27 1.35
N ALA A 472 1.95 30.89 1.24
CA ALA A 472 1.01 30.92 2.35
C ALA A 472 0.50 29.48 2.59
N GLN A 473 0.80 28.93 3.77
CA GLN A 473 0.35 27.59 4.12
C GLN A 473 -0.82 27.60 5.09
N SER A 474 -1.70 26.66 4.94
CA SER A 474 -2.80 26.37 5.86
C SER A 474 -3.08 24.89 5.89
N CYS A 475 -3.72 24.39 6.94
CA CYS A 475 -4.14 23.01 7.01
C CYS A 475 -5.60 22.94 7.46
N PRO A 476 -6.47 22.19 6.78
CA PRO A 476 -7.87 22.04 7.17
C PRO A 476 -8.01 21.41 8.56
N GLU A 477 -9.13 21.72 9.22
CA GLU A 477 -9.52 21.03 10.45
C GLU A 477 -9.71 19.54 10.18
N THR A 478 -9.31 18.71 11.12
CA THR A 478 -9.45 17.25 11.09
C THR A 478 -10.30 16.76 12.27
N PRO A 479 -10.80 15.50 12.25
CA PRO A 479 -11.70 15.00 13.29
C PRO A 479 -11.16 15.07 14.72
N ASP A 480 -9.83 15.09 14.89
CA ASP A 480 -9.16 15.25 16.19
C ASP A 480 -9.33 16.65 16.82
N LYS A 481 -9.82 17.63 16.05
CA LYS A 481 -10.01 19.03 16.49
C LYS A 481 -8.77 19.74 17.03
N VAL A 482 -7.58 19.21 16.69
CA VAL A 482 -6.30 19.81 17.11
C VAL A 482 -6.02 21.05 16.27
N GLU A 483 -5.57 22.14 16.91
CA GLU A 483 -5.12 23.35 16.23
C GLU A 483 -3.97 23.05 15.27
N LYS A 484 -4.06 23.56 14.04
CA LYS A 484 -3.05 23.33 13.01
C LYS A 484 -1.96 24.40 13.06
N LEU A 485 -0.74 23.97 13.30
CA LEU A 485 0.45 24.81 13.25
C LEU A 485 1.14 24.68 11.88
N PRO A 486 1.93 25.70 11.45
CA PRO A 486 2.68 25.62 10.20
C PRO A 486 3.64 24.41 10.17
N PHE A 487 3.67 23.71 9.03
CA PHE A 487 4.62 22.64 8.79
C PHE A 487 5.96 23.19 8.28
N VAL A 488 7.00 22.38 8.33
CA VAL A 488 8.24 22.60 7.56
C VAL A 488 8.01 21.97 6.18
N ILE A 489 7.85 22.79 5.16
CA ILE A 489 7.54 22.32 3.80
C ILE A 489 8.76 22.57 2.89
N PRO A 490 9.51 21.55 2.50
CA PRO A 490 10.57 21.67 1.51
C PRO A 490 9.95 21.83 0.11
N VAL A 491 10.16 22.97 -0.51
CA VAL A 491 9.68 23.28 -1.86
C VAL A 491 10.87 23.32 -2.81
N GLU A 492 11.05 22.29 -3.61
CA GLU A 492 12.01 22.29 -4.68
C GLU A 492 11.43 23.03 -5.88
N LEU A 493 12.20 23.97 -6.44
CA LEU A 493 11.76 24.81 -7.57
C LEU A 493 12.89 25.20 -8.51
N GLY A 494 12.48 25.59 -9.70
CA GLY A 494 13.30 26.23 -10.71
C GLY A 494 12.54 27.38 -11.36
N LEU A 495 13.26 28.24 -12.07
CA LEU A 495 12.70 29.35 -12.85
C LEU A 495 13.07 29.16 -14.31
N LEU A 496 12.11 29.28 -15.23
CA LEU A 496 12.31 29.18 -16.66
C LEU A 496 12.20 30.53 -17.32
N SER A 497 13.10 30.81 -18.28
CA SER A 497 13.02 31.97 -19.15
C SER A 497 11.89 31.86 -20.18
N ALA A 498 11.61 32.91 -20.91
CA ALA A 498 10.64 32.90 -22.01
C ALA A 498 11.04 31.93 -23.15
N GLN A 499 12.29 31.51 -23.22
CA GLN A 499 12.81 30.54 -24.20
C GLN A 499 12.82 29.10 -23.65
N GLY A 500 12.38 28.89 -22.40
CA GLY A 500 12.37 27.57 -21.77
C GLY A 500 13.71 27.12 -21.21
N THR A 501 14.67 28.03 -21.07
CA THR A 501 15.95 27.75 -20.41
C THR A 501 15.89 28.02 -18.94
N GLU A 502 16.59 27.24 -18.15
CA GLU A 502 16.64 27.43 -16.70
C GLU A 502 17.46 28.66 -16.32
N ILE A 503 16.96 29.41 -15.33
CA ILE A 503 17.62 30.62 -14.79
C ILE A 503 18.39 30.22 -13.53
N ALA A 504 19.62 30.73 -13.40
CA ALA A 504 20.42 30.56 -12.21
C ALA A 504 19.76 31.25 -11.00
N LEU A 505 19.67 30.54 -9.86
CA LEU A 505 18.92 30.96 -8.68
C LEU A 505 19.86 31.58 -7.63
N GLN A 506 19.66 32.87 -7.36
CA GLN A 506 20.36 33.58 -6.29
C GLN A 506 19.33 34.31 -5.41
N LEU A 507 19.25 33.95 -4.13
CA LEU A 507 18.39 34.65 -3.17
C LEU A 507 19.03 35.97 -2.73
N ALA A 508 18.19 36.91 -2.35
CA ALA A 508 18.63 38.17 -1.76
C ALA A 508 19.51 37.90 -0.53
N GLY A 509 20.66 38.53 -0.47
CA GLY A 509 21.65 38.32 0.60
C GLY A 509 22.73 37.26 0.27
N GLU A 510 22.58 36.46 -0.77
CA GLU A 510 23.61 35.53 -1.25
C GLU A 510 24.61 36.25 -2.17
N SER A 511 25.85 35.82 -2.12
CA SER A 511 26.93 36.41 -2.95
C SER A 511 26.98 35.84 -4.37
N VAL A 512 26.47 34.60 -4.56
CA VAL A 512 26.50 33.89 -5.84
C VAL A 512 25.22 33.06 -6.01
N ALA A 513 24.87 32.78 -7.26
CA ALA A 513 23.76 31.87 -7.59
C ALA A 513 24.11 30.43 -7.18
N GLN A 514 23.11 29.68 -6.76
CA GLN A 514 23.23 28.30 -6.30
C GLN A 514 22.43 27.35 -7.20
N GLY A 515 22.94 27.06 -8.38
CA GLY A 515 22.30 26.17 -9.35
C GLY A 515 21.05 26.76 -10.02
N THR A 516 20.31 25.89 -10.69
CA THR A 516 19.06 26.23 -11.42
C THR A 516 17.83 25.56 -10.80
N SER A 517 18.04 24.65 -9.83
CA SER A 517 17.00 24.04 -8.99
C SER A 517 17.48 24.12 -7.54
N ARG A 518 16.58 24.45 -6.62
CA ARG A 518 16.92 24.47 -5.20
C ARG A 518 15.69 24.24 -4.33
N VAL A 519 15.94 23.80 -3.10
CA VAL A 519 14.91 23.57 -2.07
C VAL A 519 14.80 24.80 -1.18
N LEU A 520 13.61 25.35 -1.07
CA LEU A 520 13.25 26.39 -0.10
C LEU A 520 12.49 25.74 1.07
N SER A 521 12.85 26.04 2.30
CA SER A 521 12.12 25.58 3.47
C SER A 521 11.10 26.62 3.90
N VAL A 522 9.81 26.32 3.66
CA VAL A 522 8.70 27.14 4.14
C VAL A 522 8.33 26.69 5.54
N THR A 523 8.53 27.55 6.56
CA THR A 523 8.36 27.20 7.98
C THR A 523 7.31 28.05 8.69
N GLU A 524 6.88 29.13 8.05
CA GLU A 524 5.92 30.09 8.60
C GLU A 524 4.58 30.00 7.88
N ALA A 525 3.53 30.51 8.50
CA ALA A 525 2.21 30.58 7.88
C ALA A 525 2.23 31.37 6.55
N GLN A 526 3.07 32.39 6.46
CA GLN A 526 3.35 33.15 5.25
C GLN A 526 4.82 33.52 5.19
N GLN A 527 5.48 33.23 4.08
CA GLN A 527 6.93 33.47 3.91
C GLN A 527 7.24 33.85 2.46
N THR A 528 8.09 34.88 2.29
CA THR A 528 8.48 35.39 0.98
C THR A 528 9.96 35.11 0.73
N PHE A 529 10.28 34.61 -0.46
CA PHE A 529 11.66 34.44 -0.94
C PHE A 529 11.85 35.31 -2.18
N THR A 530 12.93 36.11 -2.20
CA THR A 530 13.24 37.01 -3.30
C THR A 530 14.51 36.56 -4.02
N PHE A 531 14.39 36.32 -5.31
CA PHE A 531 15.52 36.04 -6.22
C PHE A 531 16.00 37.35 -6.84
N VAL A 532 17.34 37.47 -6.93
CA VAL A 532 17.99 38.65 -7.51
C VAL A 532 18.67 38.28 -8.85
N GLY A 533 18.97 39.30 -9.66
CA GLY A 533 19.58 39.09 -10.97
C GLY A 533 18.66 38.47 -12.02
N VAL A 534 17.35 38.55 -11.83
CA VAL A 534 16.36 38.04 -12.77
C VAL A 534 16.03 39.06 -13.81
N ASN A 535 16.55 38.89 -15.04
CA ASN A 535 16.54 39.89 -16.10
C ASN A 535 15.19 39.99 -16.85
N GLU A 536 14.34 39.00 -16.76
CA GLU A 536 12.99 38.92 -17.38
C GLU A 536 12.03 38.25 -16.42
N LYS A 537 10.73 38.46 -16.58
CA LYS A 537 9.73 37.74 -15.78
C LYS A 537 9.80 36.24 -16.07
N PRO A 538 10.20 35.42 -15.10
CA PRO A 538 10.31 33.98 -15.30
C PRO A 538 8.97 33.28 -15.19
N LEU A 539 8.92 32.02 -15.62
CA LEU A 539 7.85 31.09 -15.27
C LEU A 539 8.38 30.13 -14.19
N PRO A 540 7.76 30.09 -13.00
CA PRO A 540 8.22 29.20 -11.95
C PRO A 540 7.78 27.75 -12.21
N SER A 541 8.69 26.81 -11.99
CA SER A 541 8.45 25.36 -11.89
C SER A 541 8.47 24.99 -10.42
N LEU A 542 7.29 24.84 -9.83
CA LEU A 542 7.11 24.72 -8.38
C LEU A 542 6.94 23.26 -7.94
N LEU A 543 7.43 22.93 -6.74
CA LEU A 543 7.29 21.64 -6.11
C LEU A 543 7.81 20.51 -7.00
N ARG A 544 9.01 20.69 -7.56
CA ARG A 544 9.68 19.71 -8.43
C ARG A 544 9.79 18.35 -7.74
N GLY A 545 9.55 17.30 -8.51
CA GLY A 545 9.54 15.94 -7.99
C GLY A 545 8.51 15.69 -6.89
N PHE A 546 7.54 16.60 -6.68
CA PHE A 546 6.61 16.58 -5.56
C PHE A 546 7.34 16.52 -4.22
N SER A 547 8.17 17.51 -3.95
CA SER A 547 9.08 17.57 -2.80
C SER A 547 8.40 17.61 -1.43
N ALA A 548 7.08 17.80 -1.36
CA ALA A 548 6.28 17.70 -0.15
C ALA A 548 4.83 17.27 -0.45
N PRO A 549 4.18 16.51 0.45
CA PRO A 549 2.81 16.03 0.25
C PRO A 549 1.79 17.13 0.60
N VAL A 550 1.68 18.11 -0.27
CA VAL A 550 0.82 19.29 -0.10
C VAL A 550 -0.05 19.53 -1.32
N LYS A 551 -1.15 20.23 -1.13
CA LYS A 551 -1.98 20.78 -2.22
C LYS A 551 -1.45 22.16 -2.60
N LEU A 552 -0.65 22.21 -3.64
CA LEU A 552 -0.08 23.45 -4.18
C LEU A 552 -1.11 24.15 -5.07
N SER A 553 -1.22 25.48 -4.93
CA SER A 553 -1.97 26.33 -5.86
C SER A 553 -1.12 27.51 -6.34
N PHE A 554 -1.04 27.66 -7.65
CA PHE A 554 -0.46 28.78 -8.35
C PHE A 554 -1.29 29.07 -9.59
N ALA A 555 -1.53 30.33 -9.91
CA ALA A 555 -2.43 30.72 -10.99
C ALA A 555 -1.75 30.60 -12.38
N TYR A 556 -1.37 29.38 -12.79
CA TYR A 556 -0.91 29.14 -14.15
C TYR A 556 -2.04 29.33 -15.16
N SER A 557 -1.75 30.06 -16.26
CA SER A 557 -2.60 30.03 -17.44
C SER A 557 -2.43 28.70 -18.21
N ARG A 558 -3.40 28.34 -19.02
CA ARG A 558 -3.32 27.13 -19.87
C ARG A 558 -2.11 27.19 -20.81
N ASP A 559 -1.78 28.35 -21.34
CA ASP A 559 -0.58 28.53 -22.19
C ASP A 559 0.71 28.33 -21.40
N GLN A 560 0.76 28.76 -20.14
CA GLN A 560 1.91 28.52 -19.25
C GLN A 560 2.05 27.03 -18.91
N LEU A 561 0.93 26.32 -18.68
CA LEU A 561 0.95 24.87 -18.45
C LEU A 561 1.44 24.12 -19.71
N MET A 562 0.99 24.50 -20.91
CA MET A 562 1.52 23.93 -22.15
C MET A 562 3.01 24.19 -22.32
N PHE A 563 3.48 25.39 -21.95
CA PHE A 563 4.90 25.72 -21.97
C PHE A 563 5.72 24.85 -21.02
N LEU A 564 5.25 24.62 -19.79
CA LEU A 564 5.90 23.72 -18.83
C LEU A 564 5.92 22.28 -19.32
N MET A 565 4.86 21.80 -19.96
CA MET A 565 4.83 20.46 -20.58
C MET A 565 5.93 20.26 -21.63
N GLN A 566 6.33 21.32 -22.31
CA GLN A 566 7.32 21.26 -23.37
C GLN A 566 8.75 21.52 -22.87
N HIS A 567 8.93 22.42 -21.91
CA HIS A 567 10.22 22.99 -21.56
C HIS A 567 10.72 22.69 -20.16
N ASP A 568 9.87 22.24 -19.21
CA ASP A 568 10.34 21.93 -17.87
C ASP A 568 11.36 20.78 -17.93
N THR A 569 12.45 20.93 -17.20
CA THR A 569 13.50 19.91 -17.10
C THR A 569 13.17 18.84 -16.09
N ASP A 570 12.28 19.12 -15.14
CA ASP A 570 11.78 18.12 -14.19
C ASP A 570 10.67 17.29 -14.84
N GLY A 571 10.90 16.00 -15.00
CA GLY A 571 9.97 15.09 -15.68
C GLY A 571 8.63 14.93 -14.96
N PHE A 572 8.64 14.96 -13.61
CA PHE A 572 7.41 14.95 -12.83
C PHE A 572 6.61 16.23 -13.10
N ASN A 573 7.25 17.39 -13.05
CA ASN A 573 6.56 18.67 -13.29
C ASN A 573 6.02 18.80 -14.71
N ARG A 574 6.68 18.21 -15.71
CA ARG A 574 6.12 18.12 -17.07
C ARG A 574 4.80 17.38 -17.09
N TRP A 575 4.75 16.21 -16.46
CA TRP A 575 3.52 15.45 -16.31
C TRP A 575 2.45 16.22 -15.53
N ASP A 576 2.85 16.80 -14.39
CA ASP A 576 1.94 17.53 -13.51
C ASP A 576 1.31 18.76 -14.19
N ALA A 577 2.08 19.48 -15.02
CA ALA A 577 1.55 20.55 -15.85
C ALA A 577 0.45 20.05 -16.81
N GLY A 578 0.63 18.89 -17.42
CA GLY A 578 -0.37 18.22 -18.24
C GLY A 578 -1.62 17.82 -17.45
N GLN A 579 -1.45 17.33 -16.24
CA GLN A 579 -2.57 17.00 -15.34
C GLN A 579 -3.34 18.27 -14.91
N GLN A 580 -2.65 19.34 -14.56
CA GLN A 580 -3.30 20.62 -14.22
C GLN A 580 -4.09 21.19 -15.40
N LEU A 581 -3.53 21.14 -16.62
CA LEU A 581 -4.23 21.54 -17.84
C LEU A 581 -5.49 20.69 -18.06
N SER A 582 -5.35 19.36 -17.93
CA SER A 582 -6.48 18.43 -18.08
C SER A 582 -7.56 18.68 -17.03
N VAL A 583 -7.19 18.93 -15.78
CA VAL A 583 -8.13 19.25 -14.70
C VAL A 583 -8.91 20.53 -15.02
N GLN A 584 -8.24 21.60 -15.45
CA GLN A 584 -8.92 22.87 -15.80
C GLN A 584 -9.93 22.66 -16.94
N VAL A 585 -9.56 21.88 -17.95
CA VAL A 585 -10.44 21.58 -19.11
C VAL A 585 -11.62 20.71 -18.67
N LEU A 586 -11.37 19.67 -17.87
CA LEU A 586 -12.42 18.78 -17.36
C LEU A 586 -13.39 19.49 -16.43
N GLN A 587 -12.90 20.38 -15.55
CA GLN A 587 -13.75 21.20 -14.67
C GLN A 587 -14.63 22.16 -15.49
N GLU A 588 -14.13 22.72 -16.59
CA GLU A 588 -14.93 23.52 -17.52
C GLU A 588 -16.03 22.68 -18.17
N LEU A 589 -15.72 21.46 -18.64
CA LEU A 589 -16.71 20.54 -19.22
C LEU A 589 -17.76 20.10 -18.18
N ILE A 590 -17.36 19.84 -16.95
CA ILE A 590 -18.27 19.56 -15.83
C ILE A 590 -19.25 20.73 -15.64
N GLY A 591 -18.73 21.96 -15.60
CA GLY A 591 -19.55 23.16 -15.47
C GLY A 591 -20.49 23.39 -16.66
N GLN A 592 -20.05 23.13 -17.90
CA GLN A 592 -20.91 23.17 -19.09
C GLN A 592 -22.07 22.17 -18.97
N HIS A 593 -21.76 20.92 -18.55
CA HIS A 593 -22.79 19.91 -18.35
C HIS A 593 -23.83 20.33 -17.30
N GLN A 594 -23.36 20.84 -16.15
CA GLN A 594 -24.23 21.30 -15.07
C GLN A 594 -25.16 22.46 -15.47
N ARG A 595 -24.74 23.27 -16.44
CA ARG A 595 -25.56 24.36 -17.01
C ARG A 595 -26.43 23.92 -18.19
N GLY A 596 -26.38 22.64 -18.59
CA GLY A 596 -27.09 22.12 -19.72
C GLY A 596 -26.57 22.61 -21.10
N GLU A 597 -25.33 23.04 -21.14
CA GLU A 597 -24.66 23.54 -22.36
C GLU A 597 -24.06 22.38 -23.15
N ALA A 598 -23.81 22.61 -24.44
CA ALA A 598 -23.04 21.66 -25.26
C ALA A 598 -21.59 21.57 -24.73
N LEU A 599 -21.07 20.36 -24.64
CA LEU A 599 -19.71 20.13 -24.16
C LEU A 599 -18.70 20.45 -25.28
N VAL A 600 -17.95 21.52 -25.09
CA VAL A 600 -16.91 21.98 -26.02
C VAL A 600 -15.57 22.01 -25.29
N MET A 601 -14.69 21.09 -25.65
CA MET A 601 -13.36 20.97 -25.04
C MET A 601 -12.43 22.07 -25.58
N ASP A 602 -11.63 22.67 -24.70
CA ASP A 602 -10.58 23.62 -25.09
C ASP A 602 -9.57 22.94 -26.03
N PRO A 603 -9.34 23.43 -27.25
CA PRO A 603 -8.47 22.83 -28.24
C PRO A 603 -7.00 22.75 -27.79
N ARG A 604 -6.60 23.56 -26.80
CA ARG A 604 -5.23 23.53 -26.26
C ARG A 604 -4.86 22.19 -25.63
N LEU A 605 -5.81 21.46 -25.04
CA LEU A 605 -5.56 20.13 -24.54
C LEU A 605 -5.26 19.14 -25.68
N ILE A 606 -6.02 19.19 -26.76
CA ILE A 606 -5.75 18.38 -27.96
C ILE A 606 -4.37 18.68 -28.53
N GLU A 607 -4.02 19.95 -28.60
CA GLU A 607 -2.75 20.43 -29.16
C GLU A 607 -1.56 19.99 -28.31
N ALA A 608 -1.68 20.12 -26.98
CA ALA A 608 -0.68 19.68 -26.03
C ALA A 608 -0.44 18.17 -26.11
N LEU A 609 -1.49 17.37 -26.13
CA LEU A 609 -1.37 15.91 -26.22
C LEU A 609 -0.92 15.44 -27.61
N ARG A 610 -1.27 16.15 -28.66
CA ARG A 610 -0.72 15.92 -30.03
C ARG A 610 0.81 16.11 -30.03
N SER A 611 1.29 17.16 -29.40
CA SER A 611 2.73 17.42 -29.25
C SER A 611 3.44 16.31 -28.48
N VAL A 612 2.86 15.87 -27.37
CA VAL A 612 3.39 14.74 -26.58
C VAL A 612 3.45 13.45 -27.42
N LEU A 613 2.36 13.10 -28.09
CA LEU A 613 2.24 11.89 -28.92
C LEU A 613 3.23 11.89 -30.09
N GLY A 614 3.48 13.07 -30.67
CA GLY A 614 4.46 13.26 -31.77
C GLY A 614 5.91 13.27 -31.34
N ASN A 615 6.19 13.48 -30.05
CA ASN A 615 7.55 13.61 -29.57
C ASN A 615 8.25 12.25 -29.44
N GLN A 616 9.18 11.98 -30.37
CA GLN A 616 9.95 10.73 -30.39
C GLN A 616 11.12 10.72 -29.39
N ALA A 617 11.47 11.87 -28.80
CA ALA A 617 12.54 11.98 -27.81
C ALA A 617 12.08 11.65 -26.39
N LEU A 618 10.76 11.65 -26.13
CA LEU A 618 10.19 11.25 -24.87
C LEU A 618 10.16 9.71 -24.76
N ASP A 619 10.49 9.22 -23.56
CA ASP A 619 10.29 7.82 -23.21
C ASP A 619 8.82 7.41 -23.40
N GLN A 620 8.58 6.20 -23.91
CA GLN A 620 7.22 5.74 -24.23
C GLN A 620 6.34 5.60 -22.99
N ALA A 621 6.91 5.25 -21.84
CA ALA A 621 6.15 5.20 -20.58
C ALA A 621 5.73 6.61 -20.16
N MET A 622 6.60 7.61 -20.33
CA MET A 622 6.28 9.01 -20.06
C MET A 622 5.17 9.51 -20.99
N VAL A 623 5.22 9.16 -22.28
CA VAL A 623 4.14 9.49 -23.22
C VAL A 623 2.82 8.87 -22.76
N ALA A 624 2.82 7.60 -22.34
CA ALA A 624 1.62 6.91 -21.84
C ALA A 624 1.05 7.59 -20.60
N GLU A 625 1.89 7.97 -19.63
CA GLU A 625 1.45 8.70 -18.43
C GLU A 625 0.87 10.08 -18.78
N MET A 626 1.50 10.82 -19.70
CA MET A 626 1.01 12.14 -20.12
C MET A 626 -0.29 12.08 -20.95
N LEU A 627 -0.54 10.98 -21.68
CA LEU A 627 -1.81 10.75 -22.38
C LEU A 627 -2.95 10.35 -21.44
N SER A 628 -2.64 9.92 -20.22
CA SER A 628 -3.63 9.49 -19.24
C SER A 628 -4.31 10.70 -18.61
N LEU A 629 -5.62 10.84 -18.81
CA LEU A 629 -6.41 11.89 -18.16
C LEU A 629 -6.58 11.60 -16.66
N PRO A 630 -6.75 12.66 -15.82
CA PRO A 630 -7.15 12.50 -14.44
C PRO A 630 -8.34 11.54 -14.29
N GLY A 631 -8.25 10.63 -13.32
CA GLY A 631 -9.31 9.66 -13.06
C GLY A 631 -10.52 10.28 -12.36
N GLU A 632 -11.68 9.62 -12.44
CA GLU A 632 -12.92 10.09 -11.79
C GLU A 632 -12.75 10.18 -10.26
N ALA A 633 -12.01 9.26 -9.64
CA ALA A 633 -11.72 9.30 -8.21
C ALA A 633 -10.92 10.55 -7.81
N TYR A 634 -9.93 10.94 -8.62
CA TYR A 634 -9.17 12.17 -8.38
C TYR A 634 -10.02 13.43 -8.60
N LEU A 635 -10.82 13.46 -9.67
CA LEU A 635 -11.76 14.57 -9.91
C LEU A 635 -12.80 14.71 -8.78
N THR A 636 -13.25 13.57 -8.24
CA THR A 636 -14.09 13.54 -7.04
C THR A 636 -13.36 14.14 -5.84
N GLU A 637 -12.11 13.77 -5.62
CA GLU A 637 -11.31 14.26 -4.48
C GLU A 637 -11.12 15.77 -4.50
N ILE A 638 -10.84 16.35 -5.66
CA ILE A 638 -10.60 17.79 -5.80
C ILE A 638 -11.88 18.64 -5.89
N SER A 639 -13.05 18.03 -6.05
CA SER A 639 -14.33 18.73 -6.05
C SER A 639 -14.78 19.08 -4.63
N ASP A 640 -15.44 20.19 -4.43
CA ASP A 640 -16.07 20.52 -3.14
C ASP A 640 -17.26 19.60 -2.89
N VAL A 641 -18.14 19.48 -3.86
CA VAL A 641 -19.21 18.48 -3.93
C VAL A 641 -19.08 17.74 -5.25
N ALA A 642 -18.94 16.42 -5.18
CA ALA A 642 -18.77 15.58 -6.37
C ALA A 642 -20.11 15.34 -7.08
N ASP A 643 -20.20 15.78 -8.33
CA ASP A 643 -21.28 15.46 -9.25
C ASP A 643 -20.85 14.25 -10.09
N VAL A 644 -21.29 13.07 -9.67
CA VAL A 644 -20.82 11.80 -10.23
C VAL A 644 -21.10 11.70 -11.74
N GLU A 645 -22.31 12.07 -12.16
CA GLU A 645 -22.74 12.04 -13.57
C GLU A 645 -21.97 13.06 -14.40
N ALA A 646 -21.83 14.29 -13.91
CA ALA A 646 -21.12 15.33 -14.63
C ALA A 646 -19.63 15.02 -14.81
N ILE A 647 -18.99 14.47 -13.79
CA ILE A 647 -17.59 14.02 -13.85
C ILE A 647 -17.42 12.91 -14.91
N HIS A 648 -18.27 11.91 -14.87
CA HIS A 648 -18.24 10.80 -15.84
C HIS A 648 -18.46 11.28 -17.27
N ILE A 649 -19.52 12.05 -17.52
CA ILE A 649 -19.88 12.55 -18.84
C ILE A 649 -18.80 13.47 -19.41
N ALA A 650 -18.27 14.40 -18.61
CA ALA A 650 -17.21 15.30 -19.02
C ALA A 650 -15.94 14.54 -19.42
N ARG A 651 -15.54 13.55 -18.60
CA ARG A 651 -14.36 12.74 -18.86
C ARG A 651 -14.50 11.88 -20.11
N GLU A 652 -15.62 11.20 -20.28
CA GLU A 652 -15.90 10.39 -21.47
C GLU A 652 -16.00 11.26 -22.76
N CYS A 653 -16.57 12.45 -22.65
CA CYS A 653 -16.59 13.41 -23.74
C CYS A 653 -15.17 13.83 -24.16
N ALA A 654 -14.32 14.16 -23.19
CA ALA A 654 -12.91 14.51 -23.45
C ALA A 654 -12.14 13.34 -24.09
N ARG A 655 -12.29 12.13 -23.57
CA ARG A 655 -11.67 10.92 -24.13
C ARG A 655 -12.10 10.68 -25.58
N LYS A 656 -13.38 10.81 -25.88
CA LYS A 656 -13.93 10.65 -27.24
C LYS A 656 -13.37 11.70 -28.20
N GLN A 657 -13.37 12.98 -27.80
CA GLN A 657 -12.82 14.06 -28.64
C GLN A 657 -11.32 13.91 -28.90
N LEU A 658 -10.56 13.45 -27.88
CA LEU A 658 -9.13 13.12 -28.04
C LEU A 658 -8.94 11.94 -29.00
N ALA A 659 -9.72 10.87 -28.85
CA ALA A 659 -9.67 9.70 -29.73
C ALA A 659 -9.89 10.08 -31.20
N ASP A 660 -10.88 10.93 -31.48
CA ASP A 660 -11.19 11.38 -32.83
C ASP A 660 -10.12 12.33 -33.39
N SER A 661 -9.66 13.30 -32.56
CA SER A 661 -8.72 14.34 -33.02
C SER A 661 -7.27 13.82 -33.14
N LEU A 662 -6.89 12.80 -32.39
CA LEU A 662 -5.54 12.24 -32.35
C LEU A 662 -5.45 10.87 -33.03
N PHE A 663 -6.50 10.44 -33.74
CA PHE A 663 -6.65 9.09 -34.27
C PHE A 663 -5.42 8.60 -35.04
N ASP A 664 -4.96 9.38 -36.02
CA ASP A 664 -3.86 8.95 -36.89
C ASP A 664 -2.54 8.76 -36.12
N GLY A 665 -2.26 9.65 -35.18
CA GLY A 665 -1.08 9.56 -34.32
C GLY A 665 -1.15 8.37 -33.36
N LEU A 666 -2.30 8.16 -32.73
CA LEU A 666 -2.54 7.02 -31.83
C LEU A 666 -2.46 5.70 -32.61
N TRP A 667 -3.06 5.65 -33.82
CA TRP A 667 -3.03 4.46 -34.66
C TRP A 667 -1.60 4.11 -35.11
N ALA A 668 -0.81 5.11 -35.51
CA ALA A 668 0.60 4.90 -35.87
C ALA A 668 1.43 4.37 -34.70
N ARG A 669 1.28 4.92 -33.48
CA ARG A 669 1.98 4.43 -32.29
C ARG A 669 1.55 3.03 -31.91
N TYR A 670 0.24 2.75 -31.96
CA TYR A 670 -0.30 1.42 -31.70
C TYR A 670 0.28 0.38 -32.66
N GLN A 671 0.20 0.64 -33.97
CA GLN A 671 0.71 -0.31 -34.98
C GLN A 671 2.20 -0.56 -34.83
N ALA A 672 3.01 0.51 -34.69
CA ALA A 672 4.46 0.37 -34.53
C ALA A 672 4.82 -0.54 -33.33
N ASN A 673 4.18 -0.33 -32.20
CA ASN A 673 4.42 -1.11 -30.99
C ASN A 673 3.88 -2.54 -31.10
N ARG A 674 2.71 -2.72 -31.73
CA ARG A 674 2.10 -4.04 -31.95
C ARG A 674 2.94 -4.92 -32.88
N GLU A 675 3.53 -4.36 -33.93
CA GLU A 675 4.42 -5.12 -34.81
C GLU A 675 5.67 -5.62 -34.07
N VAL A 676 6.20 -4.85 -33.13
CA VAL A 676 7.30 -5.30 -32.27
C VAL A 676 6.83 -6.43 -31.35
N SER A 677 5.63 -6.31 -30.74
CA SER A 677 5.06 -7.35 -29.88
C SER A 677 4.90 -8.69 -30.60
N LYS A 678 4.55 -8.69 -31.87
CA LYS A 678 4.36 -9.93 -32.65
C LYS A 678 5.64 -10.74 -32.87
N VAL A 679 6.79 -10.08 -32.84
CA VAL A 679 8.07 -10.72 -33.18
C VAL A 679 9.06 -10.79 -32.01
N THR A 680 8.75 -10.14 -30.90
CA THR A 680 9.60 -10.12 -29.70
C THR A 680 8.89 -10.87 -28.56
N PRO A 681 9.49 -11.94 -28.01
CA PRO A 681 8.94 -12.60 -26.84
C PRO A 681 8.79 -11.65 -25.66
N TYR A 682 7.85 -11.96 -24.75
CA TYR A 682 7.65 -11.18 -23.54
C TYR A 682 8.94 -11.07 -22.70
N VAL A 683 9.24 -9.84 -22.26
CA VAL A 683 10.30 -9.54 -21.29
C VAL A 683 9.75 -8.59 -20.24
N ALA A 684 10.01 -8.90 -18.97
CA ALA A 684 9.59 -8.08 -17.83
C ALA A 684 10.69 -7.04 -17.49
N GLU A 685 10.90 -6.06 -18.36
CA GLU A 685 11.89 -4.99 -18.23
C GLU A 685 11.29 -3.63 -18.62
N ALA A 686 11.86 -2.57 -18.09
CA ALA A 686 11.36 -1.19 -18.20
C ALA A 686 11.06 -0.74 -19.64
N GLU A 687 11.96 -1.01 -20.59
CA GLU A 687 11.76 -0.63 -22.00
C GLU A 687 10.56 -1.35 -22.62
N HIS A 688 10.39 -2.63 -22.31
CA HIS A 688 9.28 -3.43 -22.79
C HIS A 688 7.95 -3.04 -22.11
N PHE A 689 7.98 -2.70 -20.82
CA PHE A 689 6.82 -2.13 -20.12
C PHE A 689 6.39 -0.81 -20.76
N ALA A 690 7.33 0.08 -21.04
CA ALA A 690 7.08 1.37 -21.67
C ALA A 690 6.39 1.23 -23.03
N ARG A 691 6.87 0.32 -23.86
CA ARG A 691 6.31 0.02 -25.18
C ARG A 691 4.86 -0.48 -25.09
N ARG A 692 4.60 -1.47 -24.21
CA ARG A 692 3.25 -2.01 -24.01
C ARG A 692 2.29 -0.99 -23.38
N ALA A 693 2.78 -0.16 -22.46
CA ALA A 693 1.98 0.92 -21.87
C ALA A 693 1.47 1.89 -22.93
N LEU A 694 2.35 2.36 -23.83
CA LEU A 694 1.93 3.25 -24.93
C LEU A 694 1.01 2.55 -25.93
N GLN A 695 1.29 1.31 -26.30
CA GLN A 695 0.42 0.50 -27.16
C GLN A 695 -1.01 0.42 -26.59
N ASN A 696 -1.10 0.12 -25.30
CA ASN A 696 -2.37 -0.15 -24.64
C ASN A 696 -3.18 1.12 -24.35
N ILE A 697 -2.55 2.22 -23.95
CA ILE A 697 -3.27 3.50 -23.80
C ILE A 697 -3.78 3.99 -25.16
N ALA A 698 -3.00 3.81 -26.21
CA ALA A 698 -3.44 4.12 -27.59
C ALA A 698 -4.67 3.29 -27.96
N LEU A 699 -4.66 1.98 -27.73
CA LEU A 699 -5.81 1.10 -28.03
C LEU A 699 -7.07 1.53 -27.27
N SER A 700 -6.93 1.94 -26.00
CA SER A 700 -8.05 2.38 -25.18
C SER A 700 -8.73 3.65 -25.69
N TYR A 701 -7.97 4.58 -26.29
CA TYR A 701 -8.54 5.73 -26.98
C TYR A 701 -9.12 5.33 -28.33
N LEU A 702 -8.38 4.58 -29.13
CA LEU A 702 -8.77 4.19 -30.49
C LEU A 702 -10.12 3.48 -30.55
N MET A 703 -10.42 2.63 -29.58
CA MET A 703 -11.69 1.91 -29.50
C MET A 703 -12.89 2.89 -29.44
N LEU A 704 -12.72 4.04 -28.79
CA LEU A 704 -13.76 5.07 -28.69
C LEU A 704 -14.08 5.73 -30.05
N ALA A 705 -13.19 5.65 -31.02
CA ALA A 705 -13.41 6.18 -32.35
C ALA A 705 -14.42 5.34 -33.19
N GLY A 706 -14.70 4.10 -32.76
CA GLY A 706 -15.70 3.22 -33.37
C GLY A 706 -15.37 2.75 -34.78
N LYS A 707 -14.10 2.68 -35.16
CA LYS A 707 -13.67 2.27 -36.50
C LYS A 707 -13.47 0.75 -36.57
N PRO A 708 -13.96 0.06 -37.62
CA PRO A 708 -13.88 -1.39 -37.75
C PRO A 708 -12.47 -1.96 -37.67
N GLN A 709 -11.47 -1.23 -38.15
CA GLN A 709 -10.07 -1.66 -38.09
C GLN A 709 -9.54 -1.74 -36.64
N VAL A 710 -10.09 -0.93 -35.74
CA VAL A 710 -9.70 -0.96 -34.32
C VAL A 710 -10.28 -2.17 -33.61
N LEU A 711 -11.55 -2.49 -33.91
CA LEU A 711 -12.17 -3.73 -33.41
C LEU A 711 -11.37 -4.96 -33.85
N ALA A 712 -10.99 -5.03 -35.11
CA ALA A 712 -10.18 -6.13 -35.64
C ALA A 712 -8.82 -6.21 -34.97
N ALA A 713 -8.18 -5.07 -34.70
CA ALA A 713 -6.91 -5.00 -33.97
C ALA A 713 -7.05 -5.44 -32.51
N ALA A 714 -8.11 -5.04 -31.81
CA ALA A 714 -8.38 -5.47 -30.43
C ALA A 714 -8.62 -6.98 -30.34
N LEU A 715 -9.39 -7.56 -31.27
CA LEU A 715 -9.62 -9.01 -31.34
C LEU A 715 -8.33 -9.76 -31.64
N GLU A 716 -7.51 -9.28 -32.58
CA GLU A 716 -6.22 -9.86 -32.90
C GLU A 716 -5.28 -9.81 -31.69
N GLN A 717 -5.21 -8.68 -30.98
CA GLN A 717 -4.42 -8.56 -29.77
C GLN A 717 -4.91 -9.50 -28.66
N PHE A 718 -6.21 -9.63 -28.46
CA PHE A 718 -6.80 -10.56 -27.49
C PHE A 718 -6.43 -12.02 -27.79
N GLU A 719 -6.55 -12.44 -29.04
CA GLU A 719 -6.35 -13.84 -29.45
C GLU A 719 -4.88 -14.26 -29.51
N HIS A 720 -3.99 -13.35 -29.95
CA HIS A 720 -2.63 -13.69 -30.35
C HIS A 720 -1.53 -13.10 -29.45
N SER A 721 -1.85 -12.39 -28.37
CA SER A 721 -0.83 -11.91 -27.44
C SER A 721 -0.24 -13.06 -26.60
N ASP A 722 1.06 -13.02 -26.40
CA ASP A 722 1.82 -13.97 -25.58
C ASP A 722 1.88 -13.55 -24.08
N ASN A 723 1.22 -12.44 -23.73
CA ASN A 723 1.29 -11.88 -22.38
C ASN A 723 -0.07 -11.34 -21.92
N MET A 724 -0.24 -11.34 -20.60
CA MET A 724 -1.48 -10.89 -19.96
C MET A 724 -1.72 -9.38 -20.11
N THR A 725 -0.68 -8.55 -20.13
CA THR A 725 -0.80 -7.10 -20.27
C THR A 725 -1.59 -6.73 -21.51
N GLU A 726 -1.20 -7.27 -22.66
CA GLU A 726 -1.87 -6.99 -23.94
C GLU A 726 -3.23 -7.68 -24.03
N ARG A 727 -3.33 -8.92 -23.57
CA ARG A 727 -4.58 -9.71 -23.61
C ARG A 727 -5.66 -9.08 -22.72
N LEU A 728 -5.32 -8.71 -21.49
CA LEU A 728 -6.28 -8.13 -20.56
C LEU A 728 -6.73 -6.73 -20.99
N THR A 729 -5.83 -5.92 -21.55
CA THR A 729 -6.20 -4.63 -22.13
C THR A 729 -7.17 -4.79 -23.30
N ALA A 730 -6.91 -5.72 -24.19
CA ALA A 730 -7.82 -6.02 -25.28
C ALA A 730 -9.20 -6.47 -24.77
N LEU A 731 -9.23 -7.34 -23.76
CA LEU A 731 -10.47 -7.74 -23.10
C LEU A 731 -11.20 -6.53 -22.48
N ALA A 732 -10.50 -5.67 -21.77
CA ALA A 732 -11.08 -4.50 -21.11
C ALA A 732 -11.71 -3.51 -22.10
N VAL A 733 -11.05 -3.25 -23.25
CA VAL A 733 -11.60 -2.35 -24.28
C VAL A 733 -12.80 -2.98 -24.98
N LEU A 734 -12.82 -4.30 -25.19
CA LEU A 734 -13.98 -5.03 -25.70
C LEU A 734 -15.16 -4.99 -24.74
N VAL A 735 -14.91 -5.23 -23.45
CA VAL A 735 -15.93 -5.21 -22.38
C VAL A 735 -16.62 -3.85 -22.29
N ASN A 736 -15.88 -2.76 -22.51
CA ASN A 736 -16.42 -1.39 -22.47
C ASN A 736 -16.90 -0.87 -23.84
N SER A 737 -16.92 -1.72 -24.86
CA SER A 737 -17.34 -1.37 -26.19
C SER A 737 -18.83 -1.69 -26.47
N PRO A 738 -19.42 -1.15 -27.54
CA PRO A 738 -20.79 -1.49 -27.93
C PRO A 738 -20.91 -2.84 -28.66
N TYR A 739 -19.83 -3.56 -28.90
CA TYR A 739 -19.77 -4.81 -29.67
C TYR A 739 -20.15 -6.02 -28.81
N GLU A 740 -21.45 -6.23 -28.59
CA GLU A 740 -21.96 -7.20 -27.61
C GLU A 740 -21.59 -8.66 -27.93
N ALA A 741 -21.56 -9.04 -29.22
CA ALA A 741 -21.22 -10.42 -29.62
C ALA A 741 -19.73 -10.73 -29.35
N GLU A 742 -18.85 -9.81 -29.74
CA GLU A 742 -17.40 -9.93 -29.54
C GLU A 742 -17.02 -9.88 -28.08
N LYS A 743 -17.66 -9.01 -27.29
CA LYS A 743 -17.53 -8.94 -25.84
C LYS A 743 -17.88 -10.28 -25.19
N ALA A 744 -19.07 -10.81 -25.51
CA ALA A 744 -19.53 -12.08 -24.92
C ALA A 744 -18.61 -13.26 -25.29
N ALA A 745 -18.15 -13.32 -26.54
CA ALA A 745 -17.23 -14.35 -27.02
C ALA A 745 -15.87 -14.25 -26.30
N ALA A 746 -15.32 -13.05 -26.17
CA ALA A 746 -14.04 -12.81 -25.50
C ALA A 746 -14.08 -13.17 -24.00
N LEU A 747 -15.13 -12.75 -23.28
CA LEU A 747 -15.33 -13.09 -21.88
C LEU A 747 -15.45 -14.61 -21.65
N ALA A 748 -16.22 -15.29 -22.50
CA ALA A 748 -16.40 -16.74 -22.39
C ALA A 748 -15.11 -17.50 -22.71
N SER A 749 -14.38 -17.10 -23.75
CA SER A 749 -13.10 -17.69 -24.13
C SER A 749 -12.05 -17.49 -23.05
N PHE A 750 -11.97 -16.30 -22.47
CA PHE A 750 -11.03 -16.01 -21.38
C PHE A 750 -11.32 -16.85 -20.14
N ALA A 751 -12.58 -16.91 -19.70
CA ALA A 751 -12.98 -17.66 -18.53
C ALA A 751 -12.71 -19.18 -18.71
N GLU A 752 -13.02 -19.74 -19.88
CA GLU A 752 -12.76 -21.17 -20.16
C GLU A 752 -11.26 -21.50 -20.19
N HIS A 753 -10.45 -20.59 -20.75
CA HIS A 753 -9.00 -20.78 -20.83
C HIS A 753 -8.32 -20.72 -19.45
N PHE A 754 -8.80 -19.83 -18.57
CA PHE A 754 -8.15 -19.54 -17.29
C PHE A 754 -8.93 -20.02 -16.06
N LYS A 755 -9.98 -20.84 -16.23
CA LYS A 755 -10.87 -21.29 -15.14
C LYS A 755 -10.15 -21.90 -13.93
N ASP A 756 -9.01 -22.54 -14.16
CA ASP A 756 -8.21 -23.20 -13.13
C ASP A 756 -7.12 -22.28 -12.53
N ASN A 757 -7.10 -21.00 -12.92
CA ASN A 757 -6.16 -20.03 -12.38
C ASN A 757 -6.88 -18.93 -11.57
N PRO A 758 -6.90 -19.03 -10.21
CA PRO A 758 -7.65 -18.11 -9.37
C PRO A 758 -7.27 -16.65 -9.55
N LEU A 759 -5.96 -16.35 -9.72
CA LEU A 759 -5.47 -14.97 -9.86
C LEU A 759 -5.86 -14.36 -11.21
N VAL A 760 -5.93 -15.15 -12.27
CA VAL A 760 -6.42 -14.68 -13.57
C VAL A 760 -7.93 -14.48 -13.55
N MET A 761 -8.67 -15.37 -12.87
CA MET A 761 -10.11 -15.19 -12.67
C MET A 761 -10.41 -13.93 -11.85
N ASP A 762 -9.55 -13.53 -10.91
CA ASP A 762 -9.66 -12.23 -10.23
C ASP A 762 -9.61 -11.06 -11.21
N GLN A 763 -8.72 -11.10 -12.19
CA GLN A 763 -8.63 -10.09 -13.24
C GLN A 763 -9.88 -10.06 -14.11
N TRP A 764 -10.44 -11.23 -14.44
CA TRP A 764 -11.69 -11.37 -15.20
C TRP A 764 -12.89 -10.77 -14.44
N PHE A 765 -12.97 -10.97 -13.13
CA PHE A 765 -13.96 -10.31 -12.28
C PHE A 765 -13.78 -8.79 -12.26
N SER A 766 -12.56 -8.32 -12.06
CA SER A 766 -12.26 -6.88 -11.94
C SER A 766 -12.57 -6.10 -13.22
N VAL A 767 -12.24 -6.65 -14.38
CA VAL A 767 -12.55 -6.01 -15.67
C VAL A 767 -14.04 -5.80 -15.85
N GLN A 768 -14.87 -6.77 -15.47
CA GLN A 768 -16.33 -6.68 -15.56
C GLN A 768 -16.93 -5.79 -14.48
N ALA A 769 -16.45 -5.88 -13.24
CA ALA A 769 -16.89 -5.04 -12.13
C ALA A 769 -16.58 -3.55 -12.37
N GLY A 770 -15.43 -3.26 -12.98
CA GLY A 770 -14.98 -1.90 -13.32
C GLY A 770 -15.63 -1.30 -14.57
N SER A 771 -16.42 -2.07 -15.33
CA SER A 771 -17.08 -1.56 -16.54
C SER A 771 -18.13 -0.51 -16.20
N THR A 772 -17.98 0.68 -16.78
CA THR A 772 -18.87 1.83 -16.56
C THR A 772 -20.16 1.77 -17.38
N LEU A 773 -20.35 0.75 -18.23
CA LEU A 773 -21.58 0.53 -18.96
C LEU A 773 -22.76 0.32 -17.99
N PRO A 774 -24.00 0.67 -18.39
CA PRO A 774 -25.17 0.49 -17.54
C PRO A 774 -25.35 -0.94 -17.02
N GLY A 775 -25.99 -1.10 -15.87
CA GLY A 775 -26.27 -2.40 -15.27
C GLY A 775 -25.11 -2.99 -14.45
N GLY A 776 -24.16 -2.17 -14.00
CA GLY A 776 -22.98 -2.61 -13.26
C GLY A 776 -23.30 -3.45 -12.02
N LEU A 777 -24.24 -3.02 -11.18
CA LEU A 777 -24.61 -3.76 -9.97
C LEU A 777 -25.22 -5.13 -10.30
N GLN A 778 -26.04 -5.22 -11.35
CA GLN A 778 -26.63 -6.49 -11.76
C GLN A 778 -25.55 -7.47 -12.23
N ARG A 779 -24.59 -6.99 -13.02
CA ARG A 779 -23.42 -7.82 -13.43
C ARG A 779 -22.66 -8.34 -12.23
N VAL A 780 -22.36 -7.49 -11.24
CA VAL A 780 -21.64 -7.89 -10.04
C VAL A 780 -22.40 -8.97 -9.26
N ARG A 781 -23.70 -8.83 -9.09
CA ARG A 781 -24.53 -9.85 -8.42
C ARG A 781 -24.50 -11.19 -9.17
N GLN A 782 -24.57 -11.18 -10.49
CA GLN A 782 -24.45 -12.38 -11.30
C GLN A 782 -23.06 -13.04 -11.18
N LEU A 783 -22.00 -12.22 -11.12
CA LEU A 783 -20.63 -12.71 -10.95
C LEU A 783 -20.39 -13.29 -9.57
N MET A 784 -21.08 -12.82 -8.55
CA MET A 784 -21.00 -13.43 -7.20
C MET A 784 -21.57 -14.85 -7.15
N GLU A 785 -22.43 -15.23 -8.10
CA GLU A 785 -22.96 -16.59 -8.24
C GLU A 785 -22.03 -17.52 -9.05
N HIS A 786 -20.96 -16.96 -9.64
CA HIS A 786 -20.01 -17.73 -10.43
C HIS A 786 -19.20 -18.71 -9.55
N PRO A 787 -19.00 -19.97 -9.98
CA PRO A 787 -18.29 -20.97 -9.17
C PRO A 787 -16.88 -20.57 -8.72
N ALA A 788 -16.19 -19.71 -9.48
CA ALA A 788 -14.87 -19.20 -9.12
C ALA A 788 -14.91 -18.09 -8.04
N PHE A 789 -16.08 -17.55 -7.68
CA PHE A 789 -16.19 -16.54 -6.63
C PHE A 789 -16.35 -17.20 -5.26
N ASN A 790 -15.64 -16.66 -4.28
CA ASN A 790 -15.74 -17.10 -2.88
C ASN A 790 -15.61 -15.88 -1.96
N LEU A 791 -16.68 -15.57 -1.23
CA LEU A 791 -16.72 -14.43 -0.32
C LEU A 791 -15.73 -14.55 0.87
N LYS A 792 -15.29 -15.76 1.20
CA LYS A 792 -14.29 -16.00 2.26
C LYS A 792 -12.86 -15.73 1.81
N ASN A 793 -12.62 -15.62 0.49
CA ASN A 793 -11.29 -15.30 -0.04
C ASN A 793 -11.12 -13.78 -0.23
N PRO A 794 -10.18 -13.13 0.47
CA PRO A 794 -9.98 -11.68 0.39
C PRO A 794 -9.68 -11.17 -1.02
N ASN A 795 -8.95 -11.93 -1.84
CA ASN A 795 -8.64 -11.54 -3.22
C ASN A 795 -9.89 -11.46 -4.09
N LYS A 796 -10.81 -12.42 -3.94
CA LYS A 796 -12.09 -12.44 -4.66
C LYS A 796 -12.97 -11.24 -4.29
N VAL A 797 -13.03 -10.92 -2.99
CA VAL A 797 -13.78 -9.76 -2.49
C VAL A 797 -13.22 -8.46 -3.08
N ARG A 798 -11.90 -8.29 -3.05
CA ARG A 798 -11.25 -7.10 -3.64
C ARG A 798 -11.48 -7.01 -5.14
N ALA A 799 -11.33 -8.13 -5.85
CA ALA A 799 -11.43 -8.18 -7.30
C ALA A 799 -12.83 -7.86 -7.82
N LEU A 800 -13.87 -8.26 -7.14
CA LEU A 800 -15.25 -8.06 -7.56
C LEU A 800 -15.91 -6.88 -6.84
N VAL A 801 -16.02 -6.95 -5.53
CA VAL A 801 -16.73 -5.95 -4.71
C VAL A 801 -15.90 -4.67 -4.60
N GLY A 802 -14.60 -4.79 -4.30
CA GLY A 802 -13.70 -3.66 -4.20
C GLY A 802 -13.57 -2.89 -5.51
N ALA A 803 -13.44 -3.59 -6.64
CA ALA A 803 -13.39 -2.96 -7.97
C ALA A 803 -14.71 -2.24 -8.30
N PHE A 804 -15.85 -2.83 -8.00
CA PHE A 804 -17.15 -2.19 -8.23
C PHE A 804 -17.31 -0.92 -7.38
N ALA A 805 -17.10 -1.01 -6.07
CA ALA A 805 -17.35 0.08 -5.15
C ALA A 805 -16.30 1.20 -5.21
N GLY A 806 -15.07 0.86 -5.54
CA GLY A 806 -13.94 1.80 -5.55
C GLY A 806 -13.58 2.36 -6.93
N GLN A 807 -13.90 1.68 -8.03
CA GLN A 807 -13.48 2.07 -9.38
C GLN A 807 -14.64 2.40 -10.30
N ASN A 808 -15.81 1.78 -10.14
CA ASN A 808 -16.99 1.99 -10.97
C ASN A 808 -17.95 3.00 -10.33
N LEU A 809 -17.50 4.25 -10.23
CA LEU A 809 -18.20 5.28 -9.46
C LEU A 809 -19.60 5.57 -10.02
N ILE A 810 -19.76 5.62 -11.34
CA ILE A 810 -21.05 5.91 -11.96
C ILE A 810 -22.13 4.88 -11.61
N ASN A 811 -21.79 3.60 -11.56
CA ASN A 811 -22.74 2.54 -11.20
C ASN A 811 -22.87 2.37 -9.68
N PHE A 812 -21.78 2.48 -8.92
CA PHE A 812 -21.83 2.36 -7.47
C PHE A 812 -22.65 3.48 -6.83
N HIS A 813 -22.48 4.72 -7.30
CA HIS A 813 -23.19 5.89 -6.83
C HIS A 813 -24.53 6.14 -7.59
N ALA A 814 -25.17 5.09 -8.12
CA ALA A 814 -26.47 5.21 -8.72
C ALA A 814 -27.47 5.94 -7.78
N ALA A 815 -28.27 6.85 -8.33
CA ALA A 815 -29.10 7.78 -7.55
C ALA A 815 -30.14 7.10 -6.64
N ASP A 816 -30.47 5.83 -6.90
CA ASP A 816 -31.39 5.03 -6.08
C ASP A 816 -30.77 4.43 -4.81
N GLY A 817 -29.45 4.60 -4.60
CA GLY A 817 -28.71 4.09 -3.45
C GLY A 817 -28.52 2.56 -3.45
N SER A 818 -28.82 1.88 -4.54
CA SER A 818 -28.73 0.41 -4.64
C SER A 818 -27.31 -0.11 -4.42
N GLY A 819 -26.27 0.63 -4.89
CA GLY A 819 -24.87 0.31 -4.66
C GLY A 819 -24.50 0.38 -3.17
N TYR A 820 -25.03 1.35 -2.45
CA TYR A 820 -24.76 1.53 -1.02
C TYR A 820 -25.38 0.41 -0.17
N ARG A 821 -26.63 0.02 -0.48
CA ARG A 821 -27.29 -1.12 0.17
C ARG A 821 -26.54 -2.42 -0.07
N PHE A 822 -26.11 -2.64 -1.30
CA PHE A 822 -25.33 -3.82 -1.67
C PHE A 822 -24.04 -3.92 -0.86
N LEU A 823 -23.28 -2.83 -0.77
CA LEU A 823 -22.03 -2.83 0.00
C LEU A 823 -22.26 -3.01 1.49
N ALA A 824 -23.29 -2.36 2.05
CA ALA A 824 -23.63 -2.48 3.47
C ALA A 824 -24.05 -3.91 3.83
N ASP A 825 -24.83 -4.59 2.98
CA ASP A 825 -25.21 -6.00 3.18
C ASP A 825 -23.98 -6.90 3.25
N LEU A 826 -23.01 -6.67 2.36
CA LEU A 826 -21.75 -7.43 2.35
C LEU A 826 -20.87 -7.15 3.57
N VAL A 827 -20.76 -5.90 3.99
CA VAL A 827 -20.03 -5.54 5.21
C VAL A 827 -20.61 -6.22 6.44
N ILE A 828 -21.94 -6.24 6.58
CA ILE A 828 -22.62 -6.92 7.69
C ILE A 828 -22.32 -8.43 7.64
N GLN A 829 -22.37 -9.03 6.46
CA GLN A 829 -22.06 -10.46 6.31
C GLN A 829 -20.59 -10.76 6.62
N LEU A 830 -19.65 -9.97 6.07
CA LEU A 830 -18.20 -10.12 6.28
C LEU A 830 -17.82 -9.92 7.76
N ASN A 831 -18.47 -8.99 8.46
CA ASN A 831 -18.22 -8.75 9.88
C ASN A 831 -18.35 -10.03 10.72
N GLY A 832 -19.19 -10.98 10.31
CA GLY A 832 -19.41 -12.23 11.03
C GLY A 832 -18.26 -13.24 10.94
N PHE A 833 -17.34 -13.10 9.97
CA PHE A 833 -16.27 -14.08 9.78
C PHE A 833 -14.90 -13.48 9.40
N ASN A 834 -14.83 -12.30 8.81
CA ASN A 834 -13.56 -11.61 8.54
C ASN A 834 -13.69 -10.09 8.78
N PRO A 835 -13.53 -9.66 10.04
CA PRO A 835 -13.69 -8.26 10.44
C PRO A 835 -12.77 -7.28 9.72
N GLN A 836 -11.52 -7.64 9.47
CA GLN A 836 -10.56 -6.77 8.77
C GLN A 836 -11.00 -6.48 7.34
N ILE A 837 -11.45 -7.48 6.60
CA ILE A 837 -11.95 -7.28 5.25
C ILE A 837 -13.27 -6.49 5.28
N ALA A 838 -14.15 -6.76 6.23
CA ALA A 838 -15.38 -5.99 6.42
C ALA A 838 -15.12 -4.50 6.60
N SER A 839 -14.23 -4.12 7.50
CA SER A 839 -13.91 -2.72 7.79
C SER A 839 -13.26 -2.02 6.58
N ARG A 840 -12.42 -2.70 5.83
CA ARG A 840 -11.78 -2.15 4.63
C ARG A 840 -12.76 -1.90 3.49
N GLN A 841 -13.80 -2.74 3.36
CA GLN A 841 -14.85 -2.52 2.35
C GLN A 841 -15.75 -1.30 2.66
N LEU A 842 -15.68 -0.75 3.86
CA LEU A 842 -16.43 0.46 4.23
C LEU A 842 -15.90 1.75 3.61
N ALA A 843 -14.66 1.79 3.13
CA ALA A 843 -14.01 3.02 2.66
C ALA A 843 -14.87 3.88 1.71
N PRO A 844 -15.58 3.33 0.69
CA PRO A 844 -16.44 4.12 -0.17
C PRO A 844 -17.58 4.82 0.57
N LEU A 845 -18.19 4.19 1.58
CA LEU A 845 -19.28 4.76 2.37
C LEU A 845 -18.81 5.85 3.34
N THR A 846 -17.58 5.78 3.83
CA THR A 846 -17.03 6.77 4.76
C THR A 846 -16.96 8.18 4.17
N ARG A 847 -16.92 8.27 2.85
CA ARG A 847 -16.79 9.52 2.10
C ARG A 847 -18.12 10.21 1.78
N TRP A 848 -19.21 9.83 2.44
CA TRP A 848 -20.55 10.30 2.16
C TRP A 848 -20.70 11.83 2.10
N ARG A 849 -19.94 12.58 2.91
CA ARG A 849 -20.00 14.06 2.92
C ARG A 849 -19.51 14.71 1.63
N LYS A 850 -18.84 13.95 0.76
CA LYS A 850 -18.27 14.42 -0.50
C LYS A 850 -19.32 14.61 -1.59
N TYR A 851 -20.48 13.99 -1.44
CA TYR A 851 -21.52 13.91 -2.47
C TYR A 851 -22.69 14.89 -2.22
N ASP A 852 -23.63 14.97 -3.15
CA ASP A 852 -24.85 15.74 -3.03
C ASP A 852 -25.74 15.27 -1.86
N ALA A 853 -26.67 16.14 -1.44
CA ALA A 853 -27.51 15.91 -0.25
C ALA A 853 -28.34 14.62 -0.31
N ALA A 854 -28.78 14.20 -1.50
CA ALA A 854 -29.58 12.97 -1.67
C ALA A 854 -28.68 11.74 -1.45
N ARG A 855 -27.51 11.71 -2.06
CA ARG A 855 -26.53 10.64 -1.86
C ARG A 855 -26.01 10.60 -0.42
N GLN A 856 -25.75 11.77 0.17
CA GLN A 856 -25.37 11.84 1.58
C GLN A 856 -26.40 11.14 2.49
N ALA A 857 -27.67 11.42 2.30
CA ALA A 857 -28.75 10.83 3.11
C ALA A 857 -28.79 9.31 2.96
N LEU A 858 -28.68 8.81 1.71
CA LEU A 858 -28.69 7.37 1.42
C LEU A 858 -27.45 6.65 2.00
N MET A 859 -26.26 7.20 1.83
CA MET A 859 -25.02 6.61 2.35
C MET A 859 -24.99 6.61 3.86
N LYS A 860 -25.41 7.71 4.49
CA LYS A 860 -25.50 7.83 5.95
C LYS A 860 -26.49 6.83 6.55
N ALA A 861 -27.64 6.64 5.90
CA ALA A 861 -28.65 5.65 6.33
C ALA A 861 -28.07 4.23 6.33
N GLU A 862 -27.24 3.87 5.36
CA GLU A 862 -26.58 2.55 5.32
C GLU A 862 -25.51 2.41 6.40
N LEU A 863 -24.72 3.44 6.68
CA LEU A 863 -23.79 3.44 7.82
C LEU A 863 -24.52 3.27 9.16
N GLU A 864 -25.65 3.97 9.34
CA GLU A 864 -26.51 3.81 10.53
C GLU A 864 -27.11 2.39 10.63
N ARG A 865 -27.50 1.81 9.50
CA ARG A 865 -27.98 0.43 9.42
C ARG A 865 -26.91 -0.58 9.82
N ILE A 866 -25.67 -0.40 9.35
CA ILE A 866 -24.54 -1.23 9.77
C ILE A 866 -24.32 -1.08 11.28
N ARG A 867 -24.28 0.14 11.80
CA ARG A 867 -24.07 0.40 13.24
C ARG A 867 -25.11 -0.31 14.11
N ASN A 868 -26.33 -0.44 13.62
CA ASN A 868 -27.46 -1.03 14.35
C ASN A 868 -27.72 -2.51 14.00
N SER A 869 -26.85 -3.16 13.23
CA SER A 869 -27.08 -4.53 12.72
C SER A 869 -26.82 -5.65 13.73
N GLY A 870 -26.37 -5.33 14.95
CA GLY A 870 -26.07 -6.31 15.99
C GLY A 870 -24.66 -6.19 16.54
N ASP A 871 -24.05 -7.31 16.92
CA ASP A 871 -22.70 -7.33 17.48
C ASP A 871 -21.65 -7.03 16.40
N LEU A 872 -21.14 -5.83 16.39
CA LEU A 872 -20.05 -5.42 15.51
C LEU A 872 -18.69 -5.79 16.10
N SER A 873 -17.76 -6.19 15.22
CA SER A 873 -16.35 -6.26 15.57
C SER A 873 -15.81 -4.85 15.91
N SER A 874 -14.69 -4.80 16.65
CA SER A 874 -13.99 -3.54 16.92
C SER A 874 -13.60 -2.83 15.63
N ASP A 875 -13.19 -3.57 14.60
CA ASP A 875 -12.83 -3.09 13.28
C ASP A 875 -13.96 -2.28 12.61
N VAL A 876 -15.10 -2.92 12.43
CA VAL A 876 -16.25 -2.29 11.79
C VAL A 876 -16.86 -1.19 12.68
N PHE A 877 -16.92 -1.41 13.99
CA PHE A 877 -17.45 -0.46 14.96
C PHE A 877 -16.69 0.88 14.89
N GLU A 878 -15.35 0.84 14.90
CA GLU A 878 -14.53 2.07 14.85
C GLU A 878 -14.79 2.88 13.59
N VAL A 879 -14.73 2.24 12.41
CA VAL A 879 -14.89 2.91 11.13
C VAL A 879 -16.29 3.51 10.99
N VAL A 880 -17.33 2.76 11.32
CA VAL A 880 -18.71 3.24 11.21
C VAL A 880 -18.99 4.36 12.20
N SER A 881 -18.54 4.21 13.46
CA SER A 881 -18.78 5.22 14.50
C SER A 881 -18.10 6.54 14.18
N LYS A 882 -16.83 6.50 13.75
CA LYS A 882 -16.09 7.70 13.33
C LYS A 882 -16.69 8.36 12.08
N SER A 883 -17.22 7.55 11.16
CA SER A 883 -17.85 8.06 9.93
C SER A 883 -19.15 8.81 10.16
N LEU A 884 -19.85 8.53 11.26
CA LEU A 884 -21.14 9.14 11.61
C LEU A 884 -21.03 10.38 12.52
N VAL A 885 -19.84 10.67 13.08
CA VAL A 885 -19.57 11.89 13.85
C VAL A 885 -19.25 13.04 12.90
#